data_b52108cf61bf63a77bbdfa679c5e11c8
#
_entry.id   b52108cf61bf63a77bbdfa679c5e11c8
#
_cell.length_a   1.000
_cell.length_b   1.000
_cell.length_c   1.000
_cell.angle_alpha   90.00
_cell.angle_beta   90.00
_cell.angle_gamma   90.00
#
_symmetry.space_group_name_H-M   'P 1'
#
loop_
_entity.id
_entity.type
_entity.pdbx_description
1 polymer ?
#
loop_
_entity_poly.entity_id
_entity_poly.type
_entity_poly.pdbx_seq_one_letter_code
_entity_poly.pdbx_strand_id
1 'polypeptide(L)'
;MMLRANRQAALRHIGWSKSASRCGRAIQLRAFAEEVAAAAAPKKRRKLPILLGGTVVVGGGLFGFASFRRQRQREATEQTIRSVKEKPIATRGAQLARLQSGEEFDVLVVGGGCTGAGVALEARLRGLSVACVEQEDFASGTSSKSTKLLWAGSRYLVKGLVSLFSLKSLWDPQKAISDFLGTWHMVMGCFRERTYMLQMNPHITSWIPIAVPLDSWFIWPAPFDYPLAALGPITGLFVFFFKFYDALSWWTAPSSYVMSSTRARQEFPQMDCERMKYVSVFYEGTHNDARTNLSIVFTAAMYGAAMANYTKVEKIAFDANGVACGADVCDQAEPGAKPFRIKAKKVIYAGGPFTDGLREISEGKDIKPVVNGSGGTHIVLPPYYCPRHLGMVDMMTSRGSFLFFLPWEGYTLVGTTDVKTKPDLHHEVPEDEIQYLINECERYLSPSLRVRRRDVMSAWYGIRPLAVDPHAKDQSSASRDHVVSHHPKNGITFISGGKWTTWREMAEDVVEQAIHRNEDLKKKAGPSRSLETPLIGTGQTKAFPDGYHDNLAVTLSQKFDVAFDVAQHLVRNYGTRAADVLAYVEPDSVRGSRSGLYKHYPRLYEGAAATTGYPYLEAEVMYAMEHEYACKPVDILARRTRLAFLNATAARLTLPRVVEIMAAHLGWDAARKRKEIEEAEVLLAADFKGPAPNKEGAQIRTACTADVKDIFDKLDVNQQGVLSRDGIRGAAKELGFPLSAMELKQAMGDMSTNEHGEVTFPEFLSWWNSSQKSRGVQDIIAAGTRGDDPSGVRR
;
A
#
# COMPACT_ATOMS: atom_id res chain seq x y z
N MET A 1 13.97 -45.49 -20.72
CA MET A 1 13.62 -46.44 -19.64
C MET A 1 14.80 -46.74 -18.70
N MET A 2 16.00 -46.22 -18.90
CA MET A 2 17.17 -46.45 -18.03
C MET A 2 17.50 -45.33 -17.03
N LEU A 3 16.76 -44.26 -16.97
CA LEU A 3 17.01 -43.15 -16.03
C LEU A 3 16.03 -43.08 -14.80
N ARG A 4 15.10 -44.05 -14.70
CA ARG A 4 14.18 -44.18 -13.54
C ARG A 4 14.63 -45.21 -12.49
N ALA A 5 15.58 -46.08 -12.81
CA ALA A 5 16.01 -47.17 -11.87
C ALA A 5 17.05 -46.69 -10.83
N ASN A 6 17.80 -45.60 -11.09
CA ASN A 6 18.87 -45.16 -10.18
C ASN A 6 18.45 -44.18 -9.09
N ARG A 7 17.18 -43.74 -9.05
CA ARG A 7 16.69 -42.84 -7.99
C ARG A 7 16.04 -43.57 -6.82
N GLN A 8 15.63 -44.81 -6.99
CA GLN A 8 15.01 -45.60 -5.91
C GLN A 8 16.01 -46.44 -5.06
N ALA A 9 17.21 -46.64 -5.52
CA ALA A 9 18.24 -47.35 -4.75
C ALA A 9 18.97 -46.47 -3.74
N ALA A 10 19.01 -45.13 -3.94
CA ALA A 10 19.66 -44.21 -3.01
C ALA A 10 18.81 -43.79 -1.80
N LEU A 11 17.51 -44.14 -1.74
CA LEU A 11 16.59 -43.77 -0.67
C LEU A 11 16.31 -44.86 0.35
N ARG A 12 16.90 -46.04 0.22
CA ARG A 12 16.67 -47.15 1.14
C ARG A 12 17.73 -47.35 2.27
N HIS A 13 18.71 -46.48 2.37
CA HIS A 13 19.79 -46.56 3.40
C HIS A 13 19.81 -45.40 4.40
N ILE A 14 18.75 -44.57 4.49
CA ILE A 14 18.65 -43.63 5.60
C ILE A 14 17.34 -43.84 6.29
N GLY A 15 17.32 -44.81 7.21
CA GLY A 15 16.26 -45.05 8.17
C GLY A 15 16.30 -43.97 9.25
N TRP A 16 15.48 -42.99 9.15
CA TRP A 16 15.31 -41.96 10.20
C TRP A 16 14.07 -42.28 11.03
N SER A 17 14.31 -42.79 12.27
CA SER A 17 13.27 -42.88 13.29
C SER A 17 12.99 -41.45 13.85
N LYS A 18 11.72 -41.13 14.06
CA LYS A 18 11.26 -39.79 14.50
C LYS A 18 11.70 -39.37 15.93
N SER A 19 12.54 -40.16 16.62
CA SER A 19 13.01 -39.80 17.97
C SER A 19 14.45 -39.26 18.06
N ALA A 20 15.22 -39.24 16.94
CA ALA A 20 16.64 -38.88 16.97
C ALA A 20 16.93 -37.40 16.64
N SER A 21 15.91 -36.57 16.33
CA SER A 21 16.17 -35.21 15.81
C SER A 21 16.53 -34.14 16.85
N ARG A 22 16.34 -34.41 18.15
CA ARG A 22 16.71 -33.44 19.21
C ARG A 22 18.14 -33.62 19.76
N CYS A 23 18.65 -34.86 19.72
CA CYS A 23 19.99 -35.15 20.26
C CYS A 23 21.11 -34.85 19.25
N GLY A 24 20.90 -35.06 17.97
CA GLY A 24 21.91 -34.84 16.92
C GLY A 24 22.31 -33.37 16.71
N ARG A 25 21.38 -32.44 16.91
CA ARG A 25 21.69 -30.98 16.81
C ARG A 25 22.50 -30.46 18.01
N ALA A 26 22.25 -31.01 19.20
CA ALA A 26 23.02 -30.67 20.40
C ALA A 26 24.46 -31.18 20.32
N ILE A 27 24.68 -32.35 19.70
CA ILE A 27 26.02 -32.94 19.49
C ILE A 27 26.78 -32.17 18.42
N GLN A 28 26.13 -31.72 17.32
CA GLN A 28 26.81 -30.90 16.31
C GLN A 28 27.19 -29.49 16.81
N LEU A 29 26.36 -28.89 17.65
CA LEU A 29 26.67 -27.61 18.28
C LEU A 29 27.78 -27.75 19.34
N ARG A 30 27.85 -28.88 20.02
CA ARG A 30 28.92 -29.19 20.97
C ARG A 30 30.24 -29.49 20.26
N ALA A 31 30.23 -30.27 19.20
CA ALA A 31 31.41 -30.53 18.37
C ALA A 31 31.95 -29.24 17.71
N PHE A 32 31.07 -28.38 17.20
CA PHE A 32 31.46 -27.06 16.66
C PHE A 32 32.01 -26.12 17.74
N ALA A 33 31.46 -26.15 18.95
CA ALA A 33 31.99 -25.36 20.09
C ALA A 33 33.33 -25.89 20.58
N GLU A 34 33.55 -27.20 20.54
CA GLU A 34 34.83 -27.84 20.92
C GLU A 34 35.90 -27.62 19.81
N GLU A 35 35.51 -27.60 18.53
CA GLU A 35 36.43 -27.29 17.44
C GLU A 35 36.86 -25.81 17.47
N VAL A 36 35.95 -24.88 17.78
CA VAL A 36 36.23 -23.46 17.99
C VAL A 36 37.11 -23.24 19.27
N ALA A 37 36.89 -24.02 20.31
CA ALA A 37 37.72 -23.99 21.54
C ALA A 37 39.12 -24.57 21.31
N ALA A 38 39.28 -25.64 20.52
CA ALA A 38 40.58 -26.22 20.18
C ALA A 38 41.42 -25.31 19.27
N ALA A 39 40.77 -24.49 18.40
CA ALA A 39 41.47 -23.50 17.59
C ALA A 39 41.97 -22.29 18.40
N ALA A 40 41.53 -22.14 19.66
CA ALA A 40 41.85 -21.02 20.56
C ALA A 40 42.97 -21.27 21.58
N ALA A 41 43.77 -22.37 21.43
CA ALA A 41 44.91 -22.63 22.34
C ALA A 41 46.09 -21.66 22.07
N PRO A 42 46.63 -21.00 23.11
CA PRO A 42 47.47 -19.81 22.97
C PRO A 42 48.91 -20.12 22.55
N LYS A 43 49.32 -19.66 21.36
CA LYS A 43 50.70 -19.36 21.01
C LYS A 43 51.02 -17.90 21.35
N LYS A 44 52.09 -17.71 22.12
CA LYS A 44 52.52 -16.42 22.67
C LYS A 44 52.65 -15.30 21.65
N ARG A 45 52.12 -14.10 22.00
CA ARG A 45 52.33 -12.72 21.48
C ARG A 45 51.49 -12.28 20.27
N ARG A 46 50.39 -11.60 20.62
CA ARG A 46 50.01 -10.28 20.06
C ARG A 46 48.59 -9.94 20.61
N LYS A 47 48.40 -8.80 21.27
CA LYS A 47 47.14 -8.34 21.89
C LYS A 47 45.99 -8.08 20.88
N LEU A 48 46.27 -8.05 19.58
CA LEU A 48 45.28 -7.83 18.52
C LEU A 48 44.31 -9.01 18.27
N PRO A 49 44.73 -10.31 18.34
CA PRO A 49 43.82 -11.43 18.12
C PRO A 49 42.80 -11.68 19.22
N ILE A 50 43.06 -11.21 20.45
CA ILE A 50 42.11 -11.39 21.56
C ILE A 50 40.90 -10.50 21.43
N LEU A 51 41.04 -9.28 20.90
CA LEU A 51 39.89 -8.39 20.59
C LEU A 51 39.04 -8.94 19.44
N LEU A 52 39.66 -9.45 18.38
CA LEU A 52 38.97 -10.07 17.26
C LEU A 52 38.24 -11.37 17.65
N GLY A 53 38.90 -12.23 18.45
CA GLY A 53 38.28 -13.46 18.95
C GLY A 53 37.09 -13.20 19.88
N GLY A 54 37.23 -12.23 20.79
CA GLY A 54 36.13 -11.78 21.66
C GLY A 54 34.94 -11.23 20.87
N THR A 55 35.21 -10.43 19.83
CA THR A 55 34.15 -9.85 18.97
C THR A 55 33.39 -10.90 18.17
N VAL A 56 34.08 -11.92 17.67
CA VAL A 56 33.46 -13.03 16.92
C VAL A 56 32.63 -13.93 17.83
N VAL A 57 33.08 -14.24 19.05
CA VAL A 57 32.34 -15.07 20.03
C VAL A 57 31.10 -14.31 20.53
N VAL A 58 31.23 -13.04 20.86
CA VAL A 58 30.09 -12.19 21.30
C VAL A 58 29.12 -11.96 20.15
N GLY A 59 29.61 -11.67 18.95
CA GLY A 59 28.77 -11.50 17.75
C GLY A 59 28.05 -12.79 17.36
N GLY A 60 28.71 -13.93 17.39
CA GLY A 60 28.14 -15.26 17.14
C GLY A 60 27.08 -15.65 18.20
N GLY A 61 27.36 -15.36 19.47
CA GLY A 61 26.39 -15.57 20.56
C GLY A 61 25.14 -14.70 20.44
N LEU A 62 25.30 -13.42 20.13
CA LEU A 62 24.19 -12.50 19.89
C LEU A 62 23.36 -12.91 18.67
N PHE A 63 24.00 -13.30 17.58
CA PHE A 63 23.34 -13.79 16.37
C PHE A 63 22.58 -15.10 16.63
N GLY A 64 23.17 -16.04 17.35
CA GLY A 64 22.52 -17.29 17.77
C GLY A 64 21.31 -17.05 18.66
N PHE A 65 21.42 -16.14 19.63
CA PHE A 65 20.32 -15.73 20.50
C PHE A 65 19.20 -15.04 19.72
N ALA A 66 19.54 -14.10 18.83
CA ALA A 66 18.57 -13.41 17.98
C ALA A 66 17.84 -14.38 17.04
N SER A 67 18.57 -15.34 16.44
CA SER A 67 17.98 -16.38 15.57
C SER A 67 17.03 -17.31 16.35
N PHE A 68 17.42 -17.73 17.55
CA PHE A 68 16.58 -18.55 18.43
C PHE A 68 15.31 -17.80 18.88
N ARG A 69 15.44 -16.53 19.27
CA ARG A 69 14.31 -15.68 19.65
C ARG A 69 13.36 -15.46 18.47
N ARG A 70 13.91 -15.18 17.28
CA ARG A 70 13.13 -15.01 16.03
C ARG A 70 12.34 -16.28 15.69
N GLN A 71 12.98 -17.47 15.78
CA GLN A 71 12.30 -18.73 15.52
C GLN A 71 11.15 -18.97 16.52
N ARG A 72 11.38 -18.76 17.82
CA ARG A 72 10.32 -18.89 18.83
C ARG A 72 9.16 -17.92 18.61
N GLN A 73 9.48 -16.67 18.27
CA GLN A 73 8.45 -15.68 17.99
C GLN A 73 7.62 -16.08 16.76
N ARG A 74 8.26 -16.58 15.69
CA ARG A 74 7.58 -17.08 14.51
C ARG A 74 6.68 -18.26 14.83
N GLU A 75 7.17 -19.25 15.57
CA GLU A 75 6.38 -20.43 16.00
C GLU A 75 5.16 -20.01 16.85
N ALA A 76 5.31 -19.08 17.77
CA ALA A 76 4.22 -18.54 18.58
C ALA A 76 3.18 -17.80 17.72
N THR A 77 3.63 -16.98 16.77
CA THR A 77 2.76 -16.27 15.83
C THR A 77 1.97 -17.24 14.95
N GLU A 78 2.63 -18.24 14.37
CA GLU A 78 1.98 -19.28 13.57
C GLU A 78 0.94 -20.06 14.39
N GLN A 79 1.25 -20.38 15.65
CA GLN A 79 0.30 -21.03 16.55
C GLN A 79 -0.91 -20.14 16.84
N THR A 80 -0.70 -18.85 17.06
CA THR A 80 -1.77 -17.85 17.27
C THR A 80 -2.67 -17.78 16.05
N ILE A 81 -2.10 -17.61 14.85
CA ILE A 81 -2.86 -17.57 13.59
C ILE A 81 -3.70 -18.83 13.43
N ARG A 82 -3.12 -20.00 13.65
CA ARG A 82 -3.83 -21.30 13.55
C ARG A 82 -4.91 -21.50 14.60
N SER A 83 -4.88 -20.77 15.71
CA SER A 83 -5.91 -20.87 16.77
C SER A 83 -7.16 -20.05 16.49
N VAL A 84 -7.08 -19.03 15.62
CA VAL A 84 -8.19 -18.13 15.33
C VAL A 84 -9.16 -18.77 14.33
N LYS A 85 -10.43 -18.80 14.69
CA LYS A 85 -11.51 -19.20 13.79
C LYS A 85 -12.24 -17.97 13.29
N GLU A 86 -12.30 -17.84 11.97
CA GLU A 86 -13.05 -16.77 11.33
C GLU A 86 -14.55 -16.93 11.61
N LYS A 87 -15.18 -15.83 12.05
CA LYS A 87 -16.62 -15.79 12.33
C LYS A 87 -17.33 -14.98 11.25
N PRO A 88 -18.62 -15.25 11.02
CA PRO A 88 -19.45 -14.39 10.17
C PRO A 88 -19.47 -12.95 10.70
N ILE A 89 -19.50 -11.99 9.79
CA ILE A 89 -19.67 -10.58 10.09
C ILE A 89 -21.15 -10.23 9.90
N ALA A 90 -21.72 -9.47 10.83
CA ALA A 90 -23.09 -8.98 10.68
C ALA A 90 -23.18 -8.04 9.48
N THR A 91 -24.27 -8.06 8.73
CA THR A 91 -24.49 -7.16 7.59
C THR A 91 -24.59 -5.71 8.03
N ARG A 92 -24.38 -4.75 7.11
CA ARG A 92 -24.52 -3.31 7.39
C ARG A 92 -25.90 -2.99 7.99
N GLY A 93 -26.96 -3.57 7.43
CA GLY A 93 -28.32 -3.39 7.95
C GLY A 93 -28.48 -3.87 9.39
N ALA A 94 -27.91 -5.03 9.76
CA ALA A 94 -27.92 -5.51 11.13
C ALA A 94 -27.10 -4.61 12.07
N GLN A 95 -25.99 -4.03 11.61
CA GLN A 95 -25.21 -3.06 12.39
C GLN A 95 -26.02 -1.79 12.65
N LEU A 96 -26.67 -1.23 11.62
CA LEU A 96 -27.54 -0.05 11.77
C LEU A 96 -28.71 -0.32 12.71
N ALA A 97 -29.38 -1.46 12.57
CA ALA A 97 -30.48 -1.87 13.46
C ALA A 97 -30.03 -1.92 14.93
N ARG A 98 -28.82 -2.43 15.17
CA ARG A 98 -28.24 -2.43 16.51
C ARG A 98 -27.93 -1.03 17.02
N LEU A 99 -27.37 -0.14 16.18
CA LEU A 99 -27.12 1.26 16.56
C LEU A 99 -28.42 2.02 16.87
N GLN A 100 -29.53 1.66 16.23
CA GLN A 100 -30.87 2.24 16.42
C GLN A 100 -31.64 1.60 17.58
N SER A 101 -31.19 0.49 18.15
CA SER A 101 -31.91 -0.28 19.18
C SER A 101 -32.09 0.46 20.53
N GLY A 102 -31.39 1.57 20.74
CA GLY A 102 -31.34 2.28 22.02
C GLY A 102 -30.38 1.68 23.04
N GLU A 103 -29.60 0.63 22.65
CA GLU A 103 -28.48 0.08 23.46
C GLU A 103 -27.53 1.22 23.87
N GLU A 104 -27.10 1.22 25.13
CA GLU A 104 -26.05 2.14 25.58
C GLU A 104 -24.69 1.46 25.42
N PHE A 105 -23.84 2.01 24.57
CA PHE A 105 -22.46 1.54 24.38
C PHE A 105 -21.53 2.08 25.46
N ASP A 106 -20.49 1.33 25.79
CA ASP A 106 -19.43 1.83 26.66
C ASP A 106 -18.62 2.94 25.93
N VAL A 107 -18.39 2.76 24.62
CA VAL A 107 -17.60 3.69 23.81
C VAL A 107 -18.28 3.94 22.46
N LEU A 108 -18.41 5.22 22.08
CA LEU A 108 -18.72 5.66 20.72
C LEU A 108 -17.48 6.27 20.09
N VAL A 109 -17.03 5.67 18.99
CA VAL A 109 -15.92 6.17 18.18
C VAL A 109 -16.46 6.90 16.97
N VAL A 110 -16.00 8.11 16.73
CA VAL A 110 -16.36 8.94 15.57
C VAL A 110 -15.15 9.02 14.61
N GLY A 111 -15.30 8.42 13.45
CA GLY A 111 -14.28 8.29 12.41
C GLY A 111 -13.84 6.84 12.19
N GLY A 112 -13.95 6.32 10.97
CA GLY A 112 -13.66 4.93 10.55
C GLY A 112 -12.33 4.77 9.81
N GLY A 113 -11.39 5.70 9.99
CA GLY A 113 -10.00 5.54 9.52
C GLY A 113 -9.22 4.53 10.37
N CYS A 114 -7.93 4.31 10.04
CA CYS A 114 -7.12 3.28 10.71
C CYS A 114 -7.06 3.46 12.24
N THR A 115 -7.05 4.70 12.73
CA THR A 115 -7.04 5.00 14.16
C THR A 115 -8.38 4.64 14.80
N GLY A 116 -9.50 5.12 14.25
CA GLY A 116 -10.83 4.85 14.84
C GLY A 116 -11.24 3.39 14.75
N ALA A 117 -10.97 2.73 13.64
CA ALA A 117 -11.16 1.28 13.52
C ALA A 117 -10.28 0.51 14.54
N GLY A 118 -9.04 0.98 14.74
CA GLY A 118 -8.14 0.45 15.77
C GLY A 118 -8.67 0.63 17.18
N VAL A 119 -9.17 1.84 17.50
CA VAL A 119 -9.80 2.13 18.82
C VAL A 119 -11.02 1.24 19.05
N ALA A 120 -11.85 1.05 18.02
CA ALA A 120 -13.02 0.15 18.13
C ALA A 120 -12.59 -1.30 18.37
N LEU A 121 -11.56 -1.78 17.68
CA LEU A 121 -11.00 -3.12 17.87
C LEU A 121 -10.42 -3.28 19.27
N GLU A 122 -9.54 -2.37 19.69
CA GLU A 122 -8.86 -2.41 20.98
C GLU A 122 -9.87 -2.39 22.14
N ALA A 123 -10.81 -1.46 22.12
CA ALA A 123 -11.85 -1.37 23.16
C ALA A 123 -12.71 -2.64 23.20
N ARG A 124 -13.04 -3.21 22.03
CA ARG A 124 -13.81 -4.45 21.96
C ARG A 124 -13.05 -5.65 22.51
N LEU A 125 -11.75 -5.77 22.21
CA LEU A 125 -10.88 -6.82 22.72
C LEU A 125 -10.72 -6.75 24.24
N ARG A 126 -10.82 -5.55 24.84
CA ARG A 126 -10.86 -5.35 26.30
C ARG A 126 -12.21 -5.63 26.93
N GLY A 127 -13.22 -6.07 26.16
CA GLY A 127 -14.53 -6.46 26.68
C GLY A 127 -15.57 -5.34 26.74
N LEU A 128 -15.28 -4.15 26.22
CA LEU A 128 -16.21 -3.03 26.18
C LEU A 128 -17.21 -3.19 25.03
N SER A 129 -18.45 -2.67 25.19
CA SER A 129 -19.40 -2.52 24.07
C SER A 129 -19.06 -1.27 23.29
N VAL A 130 -18.97 -1.40 21.95
CA VAL A 130 -18.41 -0.35 21.09
C VAL A 130 -19.32 -0.09 19.90
N ALA A 131 -19.59 1.20 19.64
CA ALA A 131 -20.13 1.72 18.38
C ALA A 131 -19.05 2.53 17.67
N CYS A 132 -18.91 2.37 16.35
CA CYS A 132 -18.03 3.18 15.52
C CYS A 132 -18.77 3.63 14.27
N VAL A 133 -18.78 4.95 14.02
CA VAL A 133 -19.46 5.57 12.88
C VAL A 133 -18.49 6.35 12.01
N GLU A 134 -18.68 6.25 10.69
CA GLU A 134 -17.91 6.95 9.66
C GLU A 134 -18.87 7.67 8.71
N GLN A 135 -18.59 8.95 8.41
CA GLN A 135 -19.51 9.76 7.58
C GLN A 135 -19.50 9.37 6.10
N GLU A 136 -18.37 8.86 5.63
CA GLU A 136 -18.19 8.33 4.27
C GLU A 136 -18.02 6.81 4.34
N ASP A 137 -17.36 6.20 3.32
CA ASP A 137 -16.92 4.83 3.46
C ASP A 137 -15.68 4.72 4.36
N PHE A 138 -15.47 3.56 4.96
CA PHE A 138 -14.26 3.27 5.72
C PHE A 138 -13.02 3.47 4.85
N ALA A 139 -11.99 4.10 5.43
CA ALA A 139 -10.76 4.48 4.73
C ALA A 139 -10.92 5.54 3.62
N SER A 140 -12.01 6.30 3.55
CA SER A 140 -12.23 7.34 2.53
C SER A 140 -11.18 8.46 2.54
N GLY A 141 -10.69 8.82 3.72
CA GLY A 141 -9.70 9.89 3.93
C GLY A 141 -8.24 9.41 3.79
N THR A 142 -7.39 9.93 4.67
CA THR A 142 -5.93 9.69 4.70
C THR A 142 -5.55 8.22 4.73
N SER A 143 -6.38 7.37 5.35
CA SER A 143 -6.08 5.95 5.55
C SER A 143 -5.98 5.13 4.26
N SER A 144 -6.48 5.61 3.11
CA SER A 144 -6.29 5.00 1.79
C SER A 144 -5.34 5.77 0.88
N LYS A 145 -4.92 6.96 1.29
CA LYS A 145 -4.13 7.89 0.46
C LYS A 145 -2.67 8.00 0.95
N SER A 146 -2.13 6.96 1.62
CA SER A 146 -0.75 6.90 2.12
C SER A 146 0.26 6.49 1.05
N THR A 147 1.57 6.56 1.37
CA THR A 147 2.66 6.02 0.52
C THR A 147 2.73 4.48 0.54
N LYS A 148 1.84 3.78 1.23
CA LYS A 148 1.76 2.31 1.34
C LYS A 148 2.95 1.66 2.07
N LEU A 149 3.73 2.44 2.84
CA LEU A 149 4.86 1.96 3.63
C LEU A 149 4.51 1.86 5.12
N LEU A 150 4.91 0.75 5.72
CA LEU A 150 5.00 0.56 7.17
C LEU A 150 6.42 0.95 7.61
N TRP A 151 6.63 2.27 7.71
CA TRP A 151 7.95 2.87 7.91
C TRP A 151 8.34 2.87 9.38
N ALA A 152 9.50 2.27 9.73
CA ALA A 152 9.98 2.25 11.12
C ALA A 152 10.81 3.49 11.53
N GLY A 153 10.94 4.47 10.65
CA GLY A 153 11.47 5.78 11.03
C GLY A 153 12.98 5.93 10.96
N SER A 154 13.67 5.29 10.00
CA SER A 154 15.11 5.44 9.79
C SER A 154 15.57 6.91 9.71
N ARG A 155 14.80 7.79 9.05
CA ARG A 155 15.07 9.24 8.97
C ARG A 155 15.09 9.91 10.34
N TYR A 156 14.17 9.51 11.23
CA TYR A 156 14.09 10.10 12.58
C TYR A 156 15.26 9.63 13.44
N LEU A 157 15.64 8.35 13.31
CA LEU A 157 16.81 7.81 14.01
C LEU A 157 18.08 8.56 13.60
N VAL A 158 18.30 8.79 12.29
CA VAL A 158 19.42 9.60 11.80
C VAL A 158 19.39 10.99 12.40
N LYS A 159 18.23 11.69 12.34
CA LYS A 159 18.10 13.04 12.91
C LYS A 159 18.35 13.08 14.42
N GLY A 160 17.86 12.09 15.17
CA GLY A 160 18.07 11.98 16.61
C GLY A 160 19.55 11.77 16.95
N LEU A 161 20.22 10.84 16.27
CA LEU A 161 21.66 10.61 16.45
C LEU A 161 22.48 11.86 16.13
N VAL A 162 22.18 12.48 14.99
CA VAL A 162 22.84 13.69 14.55
C VAL A 162 22.62 14.84 15.55
N SER A 163 21.39 15.05 16.03
CA SER A 163 21.08 16.07 17.04
C SER A 163 21.88 15.86 18.33
N LEU A 164 22.04 14.62 18.75
CA LEU A 164 22.80 14.27 19.97
C LEU A 164 24.29 14.68 19.87
N PHE A 165 24.88 14.56 18.66
CA PHE A 165 26.29 14.92 18.42
C PHE A 165 26.48 16.33 17.85
N SER A 166 25.46 17.18 17.90
CA SER A 166 25.52 18.57 17.40
C SER A 166 26.29 19.51 18.35
N LEU A 167 26.89 20.56 17.81
CA LEU A 167 27.48 21.62 18.64
C LEU A 167 26.42 22.26 19.56
N LYS A 168 25.14 22.30 19.14
CA LYS A 168 24.04 22.80 19.99
C LYS A 168 23.79 21.92 21.21
N SER A 169 24.08 20.60 21.13
CA SER A 169 23.94 19.69 22.27
C SER A 169 24.96 19.99 23.39
N LEU A 170 26.05 20.62 23.07
CA LEU A 170 27.05 21.05 24.10
C LEU A 170 26.50 22.20 24.92
N TRP A 171 25.61 23.04 24.40
CA TRP A 171 25.00 24.16 25.12
C TRP A 171 23.76 23.77 25.92
N ASP A 172 23.03 22.74 25.49
CA ASP A 172 21.86 22.22 26.22
C ASP A 172 21.81 20.67 26.11
N PRO A 173 22.68 19.98 26.87
CA PRO A 173 22.79 18.52 26.79
C PRO A 173 21.55 17.80 27.33
N GLN A 174 20.83 18.39 28.32
CA GLN A 174 19.62 17.78 28.86
C GLN A 174 18.49 17.74 27.81
N LYS A 175 18.31 18.83 27.08
CA LYS A 175 17.34 18.90 25.99
C LYS A 175 17.71 17.95 24.85
N ALA A 176 18.98 17.91 24.44
CA ALA A 176 19.44 17.01 23.38
C ALA A 176 19.23 15.53 23.72
N ILE A 177 19.49 15.14 24.98
CA ILE A 177 19.25 13.78 25.48
C ILE A 177 17.74 13.49 25.51
N SER A 178 16.92 14.40 26.01
CA SER A 178 15.46 14.26 26.06
C SER A 178 14.85 14.08 24.68
N ASP A 179 15.24 14.93 23.71
CA ASP A 179 14.79 14.87 22.30
C ASP A 179 15.24 13.56 21.64
N PHE A 180 16.45 13.09 21.93
CA PHE A 180 16.95 11.80 21.45
C PHE A 180 16.14 10.63 22.03
N LEU A 181 15.91 10.61 23.35
CA LEU A 181 15.15 9.54 24.01
C LEU A 181 13.70 9.48 23.51
N GLY A 182 13.04 10.63 23.29
CA GLY A 182 11.71 10.68 22.67
C GLY A 182 11.71 10.11 21.26
N THR A 183 12.69 10.49 20.43
CA THR A 183 12.87 9.94 19.08
C THR A 183 13.16 8.44 19.11
N TRP A 184 13.98 7.99 20.04
CA TRP A 184 14.33 6.57 20.24
C TRP A 184 13.10 5.75 20.60
N HIS A 185 12.29 6.22 21.56
CA HIS A 185 11.07 5.54 22.00
C HIS A 185 10.08 5.36 20.83
N MET A 186 9.86 6.45 20.06
CA MET A 186 9.01 6.43 18.86
C MET A 186 9.52 5.43 17.81
N VAL A 187 10.83 5.38 17.53
CA VAL A 187 11.40 4.46 16.54
C VAL A 187 11.28 3.01 17.01
N MET A 188 11.52 2.73 18.29
CA MET A 188 11.36 1.37 18.85
C MET A 188 9.90 0.92 18.84
N GLY A 189 8.92 1.81 19.09
CA GLY A 189 7.50 1.57 18.89
C GLY A 189 7.20 1.21 17.44
N CYS A 190 7.69 1.99 16.47
CA CYS A 190 7.51 1.70 15.04
C CYS A 190 8.10 0.32 14.64
N PHE A 191 9.24 -0.10 15.18
CA PHE A 191 9.79 -1.44 14.92
C PHE A 191 8.88 -2.55 15.47
N ARG A 192 8.35 -2.39 16.69
CA ARG A 192 7.41 -3.33 17.31
C ARG A 192 6.14 -3.48 16.46
N GLU A 193 5.52 -2.36 16.11
CA GLU A 193 4.27 -2.34 15.36
C GLU A 193 4.45 -2.85 13.93
N ARG A 194 5.55 -2.50 13.24
CA ARG A 194 5.88 -3.06 11.92
C ARG A 194 6.04 -4.58 11.98
N THR A 195 6.75 -5.08 13.01
CA THR A 195 6.97 -6.52 13.19
C THR A 195 5.63 -7.25 13.43
N TYR A 196 4.76 -6.68 14.26
CA TYR A 196 3.40 -7.19 14.46
C TYR A 196 2.65 -7.28 13.14
N MET A 197 2.61 -6.19 12.36
CA MET A 197 1.88 -6.16 11.09
C MET A 197 2.38 -7.23 10.11
N LEU A 198 3.68 -7.35 9.94
CA LEU A 198 4.27 -8.27 8.97
C LEU A 198 4.21 -9.74 9.38
N GLN A 199 4.18 -10.02 10.67
CA GLN A 199 4.14 -11.40 11.17
C GLN A 199 2.71 -11.91 11.37
N MET A 200 1.82 -11.06 11.92
CA MET A 200 0.45 -11.45 12.22
C MET A 200 -0.49 -11.36 11.02
N ASN A 201 -0.16 -10.53 10.01
CA ASN A 201 -1.03 -10.23 8.88
C ASN A 201 -0.31 -10.41 7.53
N PRO A 202 0.26 -11.61 7.26
CA PRO A 202 1.14 -11.84 6.11
C PRO A 202 0.43 -11.76 4.75
N HIS A 203 -0.91 -11.87 4.70
CA HIS A 203 -1.67 -11.75 3.44
C HIS A 203 -1.74 -10.30 2.94
N ILE A 204 -1.85 -9.30 3.82
CA ILE A 204 -2.01 -7.88 3.45
C ILE A 204 -0.73 -7.06 3.60
N THR A 205 0.35 -7.65 4.10
CA THR A 205 1.64 -6.98 4.32
C THR A 205 2.78 -7.80 3.73
N SER A 206 3.85 -7.13 3.33
CA SER A 206 5.08 -7.79 2.86
C SER A 206 6.31 -6.94 3.11
N TRP A 207 7.50 -7.60 3.14
CA TRP A 207 8.77 -6.88 3.13
C TRP A 207 9.06 -6.32 1.74
N ILE A 208 9.55 -5.08 1.69
CA ILE A 208 10.05 -4.44 0.48
C ILE A 208 11.49 -3.99 0.68
N PRO A 209 12.44 -4.45 -0.16
CA PRO A 209 13.77 -3.87 -0.20
C PRO A 209 13.71 -2.49 -0.84
N ILE A 210 14.41 -1.53 -0.26
CA ILE A 210 14.47 -0.13 -0.72
C ILE A 210 15.92 0.24 -0.98
N ALA A 211 16.22 0.58 -2.22
CA ALA A 211 17.51 1.04 -2.68
C ALA A 211 17.73 2.52 -2.34
N VAL A 212 18.88 2.85 -1.82
CA VAL A 212 19.41 4.21 -1.65
C VAL A 212 20.58 4.37 -2.60
N PRO A 213 20.41 5.00 -3.77
CA PRO A 213 21.49 5.24 -4.70
C PRO A 213 22.42 6.33 -4.16
N LEU A 214 23.73 6.13 -4.29
CA LEU A 214 24.77 7.04 -3.84
C LEU A 214 25.75 7.31 -4.99
N ASP A 215 25.81 8.54 -5.43
CA ASP A 215 26.64 9.02 -6.56
C ASP A 215 28.06 9.42 -6.13
N SER A 216 28.28 9.56 -4.83
CA SER A 216 29.56 9.96 -4.26
C SER A 216 30.01 8.99 -3.16
N TRP A 217 31.34 8.82 -3.05
CA TRP A 217 31.96 8.17 -1.89
C TRP A 217 31.94 9.06 -0.65
N PHE A 218 31.80 10.37 -0.88
CA PHE A 218 31.77 11.41 0.15
C PHE A 218 30.51 12.25 -0.05
N ILE A 219 29.70 12.41 0.95
CA ILE A 219 28.57 13.35 0.93
C ILE A 219 29.13 14.72 1.35
N TRP A 220 29.27 15.61 0.39
CA TRP A 220 29.68 16.99 0.64
C TRP A 220 28.89 17.98 -0.27
N PRO A 221 28.39 19.09 0.27
CA PRO A 221 28.33 19.39 1.70
C PRO A 221 27.47 18.37 2.43
N ALA A 222 27.88 18.04 3.65
CA ALA A 222 27.07 17.14 4.46
C ALA A 222 25.65 17.69 4.53
N PRO A 223 24.61 16.85 4.39
CA PRO A 223 23.21 17.28 4.51
C PRO A 223 22.89 17.81 5.91
N PHE A 224 23.88 17.90 6.74
CA PHE A 224 23.89 18.33 8.11
C PHE A 224 25.07 19.30 8.26
N ASP A 225 24.88 20.44 8.87
CA ASP A 225 25.93 21.43 9.24
C ASP A 225 26.94 20.85 10.26
N TYR A 226 27.62 19.73 9.92
CA TYR A 226 28.49 19.03 10.86
C TYR A 226 29.95 18.89 10.41
N PRO A 227 30.92 19.28 11.24
CA PRO A 227 32.34 19.07 10.99
C PRO A 227 32.79 17.60 11.06
N LEU A 228 31.98 16.69 11.59
CA LEU A 228 32.30 15.25 11.69
C LEU A 228 32.19 14.48 10.36
N ALA A 229 31.61 15.05 9.32
CA ALA A 229 31.59 14.46 7.98
C ALA A 229 32.98 14.39 7.33
N ALA A 230 33.97 15.07 7.88
CA ALA A 230 35.38 15.02 7.42
C ALA A 230 36.12 13.75 7.87
N LEU A 231 35.54 12.86 8.67
CA LEU A 231 36.26 11.78 9.36
C LEU A 231 36.24 10.41 8.66
N GLY A 232 35.77 10.27 7.42
CA GLY A 232 35.91 8.99 6.74
C GLY A 232 34.99 8.75 5.54
N PRO A 233 35.23 7.69 4.76
CA PRO A 233 34.39 7.34 3.64
C PRO A 233 33.00 6.96 4.13
N ILE A 234 32.00 7.74 3.70
CA ILE A 234 30.59 7.65 4.12
C ILE A 234 29.98 6.28 3.81
N THR A 235 30.53 5.54 2.85
CA THR A 235 30.14 4.15 2.54
C THR A 235 30.10 3.29 3.80
N GLY A 236 31.17 3.34 4.62
CA GLY A 236 31.26 2.58 5.87
C GLY A 236 30.20 3.01 6.86
N LEU A 237 29.91 4.30 6.97
CA LEU A 237 28.91 4.85 7.89
C LEU A 237 27.49 4.43 7.49
N PHE A 238 27.14 4.46 6.21
CA PHE A 238 25.82 4.01 5.72
C PHE A 238 25.62 2.50 5.90
N VAL A 239 26.63 1.68 5.61
CA VAL A 239 26.58 0.24 5.87
C VAL A 239 26.43 -0.04 7.35
N PHE A 240 27.20 0.64 8.20
CA PHE A 240 27.10 0.52 9.66
C PHE A 240 25.72 0.97 10.15
N PHE A 241 25.20 2.09 9.67
CA PHE A 241 23.88 2.59 10.04
C PHE A 241 22.78 1.58 9.72
N PHE A 242 22.75 1.01 8.52
CA PHE A 242 21.71 0.03 8.17
C PHE A 242 21.89 -1.31 8.90
N LYS A 243 23.12 -1.72 9.20
CA LYS A 243 23.37 -2.89 10.06
C LYS A 243 22.94 -2.64 11.52
N PHE A 244 23.14 -1.44 12.00
CA PHE A 244 22.61 -1.00 13.30
C PHE A 244 21.07 -0.96 13.29
N TYR A 245 20.46 -0.49 12.21
CA TYR A 245 19.02 -0.50 12.00
C TYR A 245 18.44 -1.93 11.97
N ASP A 246 19.13 -2.89 11.31
CA ASP A 246 18.79 -4.31 11.34
C ASP A 246 18.84 -4.85 12.78
N ALA A 247 19.90 -4.52 13.53
CA ALA A 247 20.07 -4.95 14.92
C ALA A 247 18.97 -4.38 15.84
N LEU A 248 18.57 -3.12 15.66
CA LEU A 248 17.48 -2.49 16.43
C LEU A 248 16.13 -3.17 16.19
N SER A 249 15.90 -3.70 14.99
CA SER A 249 14.72 -4.53 14.71
C SER A 249 14.83 -5.94 15.28
N TRP A 250 15.86 -6.28 16.05
CA TRP A 250 16.19 -7.65 16.50
C TRP A 250 16.28 -8.64 15.33
N TRP A 251 16.78 -8.17 14.18
CA TRP A 251 16.87 -8.95 12.94
C TRP A 251 15.55 -9.62 12.50
N THR A 252 14.40 -9.03 12.85
CA THR A 252 13.10 -9.50 12.38
C THR A 252 12.90 -9.19 10.90
N ALA A 253 13.53 -8.12 10.40
CA ALA A 253 13.62 -7.79 8.99
C ALA A 253 14.69 -8.63 8.27
N PRO A 254 14.59 -8.84 6.94
CA PRO A 254 15.70 -9.30 6.14
C PRO A 254 16.91 -8.36 6.27
N SER A 255 18.12 -8.90 6.19
CA SER A 255 19.34 -8.11 6.37
C SER A 255 19.60 -7.14 5.23
N SER A 256 19.91 -5.89 5.55
CA SER A 256 20.41 -4.87 4.63
C SER A 256 21.69 -5.33 3.91
N TYR A 257 21.93 -4.84 2.71
CA TYR A 257 23.11 -5.16 1.91
C TYR A 257 23.50 -3.99 0.99
N VAL A 258 24.68 -4.13 0.37
CA VAL A 258 25.20 -3.14 -0.59
C VAL A 258 25.31 -3.79 -1.96
N MET A 259 24.93 -3.07 -3.01
CA MET A 259 25.09 -3.46 -4.40
C MET A 259 26.13 -2.56 -5.07
N SER A 260 26.96 -3.16 -5.93
CA SER A 260 27.79 -2.41 -6.90
C SER A 260 26.89 -1.74 -7.96
N SER A 261 27.42 -0.72 -8.63
CA SER A 261 26.75 -0.07 -9.77
C SER A 261 26.40 -1.07 -10.88
N THR A 262 27.23 -2.08 -11.13
CA THR A 262 26.97 -3.15 -12.11
C THR A 262 25.74 -3.97 -11.73
N ARG A 263 25.63 -4.38 -10.46
CA ARG A 263 24.45 -5.12 -9.97
C ARG A 263 23.22 -4.23 -9.95
N ALA A 264 23.34 -2.97 -9.54
CA ALA A 264 22.25 -2.01 -9.58
C ALA A 264 21.68 -1.84 -10.98
N ARG A 265 22.53 -1.80 -12.02
CA ARG A 265 22.10 -1.76 -13.43
C ARG A 265 21.32 -3.01 -13.86
N GLN A 266 21.67 -4.18 -13.33
CA GLN A 266 20.93 -5.42 -13.61
C GLN A 266 19.58 -5.45 -12.94
N GLU A 267 19.49 -4.98 -11.68
CA GLU A 267 18.26 -4.98 -10.88
C GLU A 267 17.32 -3.81 -11.26
N PHE A 268 17.89 -2.67 -11.66
CA PHE A 268 17.16 -1.44 -12.00
C PHE A 268 17.73 -0.82 -13.29
N PRO A 269 17.50 -1.44 -14.46
CA PRO A 269 18.12 -1.03 -15.73
C PRO A 269 17.70 0.37 -16.22
N GLN A 270 16.57 0.90 -15.72
CA GLN A 270 16.09 2.24 -16.06
C GLN A 270 16.86 3.36 -15.36
N MET A 271 17.60 3.04 -14.30
CA MET A 271 18.32 4.01 -13.48
C MET A 271 19.62 4.46 -14.16
N ASP A 272 20.01 5.73 -13.96
CA ASP A 272 21.32 6.22 -14.37
C ASP A 272 22.43 5.65 -13.48
N CYS A 273 22.78 4.38 -13.73
CA CYS A 273 23.79 3.67 -12.95
C CYS A 273 25.23 4.13 -13.23
N GLU A 274 25.49 4.96 -14.25
CA GLU A 274 26.82 5.48 -14.55
C GLU A 274 27.26 6.53 -13.52
N ARG A 275 26.33 7.31 -13.02
CA ARG A 275 26.58 8.31 -11.97
C ARG A 275 26.74 7.68 -10.59
N MET A 276 26.25 6.45 -10.39
CA MET A 276 26.22 5.82 -9.07
C MET A 276 27.52 5.07 -8.76
N LYS A 277 28.05 5.29 -7.57
CA LYS A 277 29.21 4.57 -7.05
C LYS A 277 28.81 3.23 -6.43
N TYR A 278 27.71 3.23 -5.65
CA TYR A 278 27.13 2.04 -5.03
C TYR A 278 25.69 2.32 -4.61
N VAL A 279 24.97 1.26 -4.29
CA VAL A 279 23.58 1.33 -3.81
C VAL A 279 23.46 0.58 -2.50
N SER A 280 22.99 1.25 -1.45
CA SER A 280 22.67 0.59 -0.19
C SER A 280 21.21 0.17 -0.19
N VAL A 281 20.93 -1.06 0.26
CA VAL A 281 19.57 -1.61 0.30
C VAL A 281 19.20 -1.98 1.72
N PHE A 282 18.05 -1.53 2.18
CA PHE A 282 17.46 -1.89 3.47
C PHE A 282 16.01 -2.29 3.30
N TYR A 283 15.40 -2.85 4.33
CA TYR A 283 14.04 -3.38 4.23
C TYR A 283 13.06 -2.61 5.10
N GLU A 284 11.89 -2.32 4.52
CA GLU A 284 10.73 -1.79 5.20
C GLU A 284 9.49 -2.68 4.94
N GLY A 285 8.40 -2.42 5.67
CA GLY A 285 7.13 -3.06 5.38
C GLY A 285 6.35 -2.28 4.33
N THR A 286 5.58 -3.01 3.51
CA THR A 286 4.58 -2.42 2.62
C THR A 286 3.22 -3.11 2.80
N HIS A 287 2.13 -2.40 2.48
CA HIS A 287 0.77 -2.91 2.59
C HIS A 287 -0.18 -2.23 1.59
N ASN A 288 -1.36 -2.84 1.39
CA ASN A 288 -2.49 -2.15 0.81
C ASN A 288 -3.23 -1.42 1.95
N ASP A 289 -3.06 -0.11 2.07
CA ASP A 289 -3.54 0.68 3.19
C ASP A 289 -5.06 0.66 3.37
N ALA A 290 -5.84 0.79 2.28
CA ALA A 290 -7.29 0.69 2.36
C ALA A 290 -7.74 -0.72 2.81
N ARG A 291 -7.15 -1.78 2.24
CA ARG A 291 -7.44 -3.16 2.62
C ARG A 291 -7.07 -3.44 4.08
N THR A 292 -5.93 -2.91 4.54
CA THR A 292 -5.53 -3.02 5.94
C THR A 292 -6.55 -2.35 6.86
N ASN A 293 -7.02 -1.14 6.50
CA ASN A 293 -8.05 -0.46 7.28
C ASN A 293 -9.36 -1.25 7.34
N LEU A 294 -9.83 -1.75 6.18
CA LEU A 294 -11.02 -2.59 6.10
C LEU A 294 -10.85 -3.87 6.95
N SER A 295 -9.66 -4.47 6.93
CA SER A 295 -9.36 -5.64 7.77
C SER A 295 -9.46 -5.32 9.26
N ILE A 296 -9.02 -4.13 9.71
CA ILE A 296 -9.18 -3.68 11.10
C ILE A 296 -10.68 -3.50 11.44
N VAL A 297 -11.44 -2.82 10.57
CA VAL A 297 -12.89 -2.58 10.71
C VAL A 297 -13.63 -3.91 10.86
N PHE A 298 -13.40 -4.84 9.93
CA PHE A 298 -14.13 -6.11 9.93
C PHE A 298 -13.64 -7.08 10.99
N THR A 299 -12.40 -6.94 11.46
CA THR A 299 -11.95 -7.64 12.68
C THR A 299 -12.71 -7.11 13.91
N ALA A 300 -12.84 -5.80 14.06
CA ALA A 300 -13.65 -5.24 15.14
C ALA A 300 -15.11 -5.68 15.10
N ALA A 301 -15.72 -5.70 13.91
CA ALA A 301 -17.08 -6.18 13.68
C ALA A 301 -17.21 -7.70 14.00
N MET A 302 -16.23 -8.52 13.58
CA MET A 302 -16.18 -9.95 13.88
C MET A 302 -16.12 -10.24 15.39
N TYR A 303 -15.44 -9.39 16.15
CA TYR A 303 -15.41 -9.44 17.61
C TYR A 303 -16.64 -8.79 18.27
N GLY A 304 -17.57 -8.22 17.49
CA GLY A 304 -18.87 -7.73 17.96
C GLY A 304 -18.91 -6.21 18.26
N ALA A 305 -18.01 -5.41 17.67
CA ALA A 305 -18.23 -3.96 17.59
C ALA A 305 -19.36 -3.63 16.60
N ALA A 306 -20.19 -2.63 16.89
CA ALA A 306 -21.17 -2.09 15.96
C ALA A 306 -20.50 -1.05 15.04
N MET A 307 -20.22 -1.43 13.79
CA MET A 307 -19.50 -0.63 12.80
C MET A 307 -20.45 -0.16 11.71
N ALA A 308 -20.50 1.14 11.40
CA ALA A 308 -21.31 1.66 10.30
C ALA A 308 -20.57 2.77 9.53
N ASN A 309 -20.48 2.60 8.21
CA ASN A 309 -20.07 3.64 7.28
C ASN A 309 -21.28 4.45 6.80
N TYR A 310 -21.04 5.56 6.11
CA TYR A 310 -22.08 6.52 5.69
C TYR A 310 -23.00 6.97 6.82
N THR A 311 -22.50 6.98 8.06
CA THR A 311 -23.25 7.35 9.27
C THR A 311 -22.60 8.59 9.86
N LYS A 312 -23.13 9.76 9.49
CA LYS A 312 -22.60 11.06 9.84
C LYS A 312 -23.11 11.53 11.19
N VAL A 313 -22.20 11.98 12.05
CA VAL A 313 -22.54 12.68 13.30
C VAL A 313 -23.00 14.09 12.98
N GLU A 314 -24.21 14.45 13.39
CA GLU A 314 -24.78 15.79 13.24
C GLU A 314 -24.66 16.62 14.50
N LYS A 315 -24.86 15.97 15.65
CA LYS A 315 -24.81 16.63 16.98
C LYS A 315 -24.27 15.67 18.04
N ILE A 316 -23.60 16.19 19.02
CA ILE A 316 -23.25 15.45 20.23
C ILE A 316 -24.35 15.63 21.29
N ALA A 317 -24.73 14.53 21.92
CA ALA A 317 -25.65 14.53 23.04
C ALA A 317 -24.88 14.72 24.36
N PHE A 318 -25.41 15.55 25.21
CA PHE A 318 -24.84 15.83 26.53
C PHE A 318 -25.87 15.48 27.63
N ASP A 319 -25.36 15.03 28.76
CA ASP A 319 -26.15 14.81 29.97
C ASP A 319 -26.42 16.13 30.71
N ALA A 320 -27.12 16.07 31.84
CA ALA A 320 -27.47 17.24 32.68
C ALA A 320 -26.23 17.97 33.23
N ASN A 321 -25.09 17.33 33.30
CA ASN A 321 -23.80 17.87 33.74
C ASN A 321 -22.94 18.43 32.59
N GLY A 322 -23.41 18.35 31.35
CA GLY A 322 -22.70 18.80 30.17
C GLY A 322 -21.65 17.81 29.69
N VAL A 323 -21.67 16.55 30.17
CA VAL A 323 -20.78 15.49 29.72
C VAL A 323 -21.37 14.78 28.51
N ALA A 324 -20.54 14.50 27.51
CA ALA A 324 -20.97 13.81 26.28
C ALA A 324 -21.45 12.38 26.61
N CYS A 325 -22.72 12.09 26.27
CA CYS A 325 -23.40 10.83 26.52
C CYS A 325 -23.90 10.13 25.24
N GLY A 326 -23.38 10.52 24.08
CA GLY A 326 -23.72 9.94 22.77
C GLY A 326 -23.70 10.93 21.63
N ALA A 327 -24.33 10.59 20.51
CA ALA A 327 -24.46 11.46 19.34
C ALA A 327 -25.76 11.21 18.59
N ASP A 328 -26.28 12.24 17.92
CA ASP A 328 -27.32 12.14 16.91
C ASP A 328 -26.63 11.96 15.55
N VAL A 329 -26.96 10.88 14.85
CA VAL A 329 -26.34 10.49 13.60
C VAL A 329 -27.38 10.27 12.50
N CYS A 330 -26.97 10.42 11.23
CA CYS A 330 -27.83 10.20 10.07
C CYS A 330 -27.14 9.25 9.06
N ASP A 331 -27.89 8.29 8.54
CA ASP A 331 -27.41 7.42 7.45
C ASP A 331 -27.42 8.20 6.12
N GLN A 332 -26.25 8.43 5.56
CA GLN A 332 -26.07 9.15 4.30
C GLN A 332 -26.17 8.23 3.06
N ALA A 333 -26.20 6.91 3.23
CA ALA A 333 -26.36 5.97 2.12
C ALA A 333 -27.83 5.88 1.66
N GLU A 334 -28.78 6.19 2.57
CA GLU A 334 -30.23 6.16 2.33
C GLU A 334 -30.77 7.57 2.15
N PRO A 335 -31.29 7.95 0.97
CA PRO A 335 -31.90 9.26 0.77
C PRO A 335 -33.10 9.46 1.69
N GLY A 336 -33.10 10.54 2.46
CA GLY A 336 -34.18 10.88 3.37
C GLY A 336 -34.21 10.10 4.68
N ALA A 337 -33.14 9.40 5.03
CA ALA A 337 -33.01 8.76 6.33
C ALA A 337 -33.17 9.76 7.47
N LYS A 338 -33.89 9.36 8.51
CA LYS A 338 -34.10 10.21 9.70
C LYS A 338 -32.93 10.07 10.66
N PRO A 339 -32.46 11.17 11.26
CA PRO A 339 -31.46 11.07 12.32
C PRO A 339 -31.95 10.22 13.50
N PHE A 340 -31.01 9.48 14.11
CA PHE A 340 -31.25 8.68 15.30
C PHE A 340 -30.12 8.85 16.32
N ARG A 341 -30.42 8.54 17.57
CA ARG A 341 -29.47 8.73 18.69
C ARG A 341 -28.75 7.45 19.05
N ILE A 342 -27.43 7.51 19.11
CA ILE A 342 -26.56 6.50 19.71
C ILE A 342 -26.19 6.96 21.11
N LYS A 343 -26.46 6.13 22.13
CA LYS A 343 -26.08 6.39 23.52
C LYS A 343 -24.72 5.79 23.82
N ALA A 344 -23.85 6.48 24.53
CA ALA A 344 -22.55 5.97 24.94
C ALA A 344 -22.03 6.65 26.20
N LYS A 345 -21.33 5.89 27.05
CA LYS A 345 -20.71 6.41 28.28
C LYS A 345 -19.47 7.27 27.99
N LYS A 346 -18.81 7.04 26.84
CA LYS A 346 -17.62 7.75 26.41
C LYS A 346 -17.66 8.00 24.91
N VAL A 347 -17.33 9.24 24.50
CA VAL A 347 -17.20 9.62 23.09
C VAL A 347 -15.71 9.85 22.78
N ILE A 348 -15.24 9.27 21.67
CA ILE A 348 -13.85 9.37 21.20
C ILE A 348 -13.86 9.87 19.75
N TYR A 349 -13.17 10.97 19.48
CA TYR A 349 -12.96 11.48 18.12
C TYR A 349 -11.66 10.94 17.52
N ALA A 350 -11.77 10.28 16.39
CA ALA A 350 -10.66 9.77 15.59
C ALA A 350 -10.78 10.28 14.13
N GLY A 351 -11.08 11.57 13.97
CA GLY A 351 -11.37 12.23 12.70
C GLY A 351 -10.16 12.51 11.82
N GLY A 352 -8.94 12.10 12.23
CA GLY A 352 -7.72 12.37 11.46
C GLY A 352 -7.56 13.88 11.16
N PRO A 353 -7.43 14.30 9.87
CA PRO A 353 -7.31 15.72 9.53
C PRO A 353 -8.54 16.54 9.90
N PHE A 354 -9.70 15.91 10.05
CA PHE A 354 -10.99 16.55 10.33
C PHE A 354 -11.34 16.61 11.84
N THR A 355 -10.39 16.28 12.72
CA THR A 355 -10.60 16.27 14.17
C THR A 355 -11.07 17.63 14.69
N ASP A 356 -10.54 18.73 14.18
CA ASP A 356 -10.97 20.06 14.59
C ASP A 356 -12.41 20.37 14.15
N GLY A 357 -12.83 19.93 12.97
CA GLY A 357 -14.22 20.03 12.52
C GLY A 357 -15.20 19.25 13.41
N LEU A 358 -14.81 18.07 13.92
CA LEU A 358 -15.60 17.33 14.91
C LEU A 358 -15.66 18.06 16.25
N ARG A 359 -14.58 18.72 16.66
CA ARG A 359 -14.53 19.52 17.87
C ARG A 359 -15.45 20.76 17.77
N GLU A 360 -15.54 21.38 16.58
CA GLU A 360 -16.46 22.51 16.36
C GLU A 360 -17.93 22.11 16.60
N ILE A 361 -18.34 20.87 16.32
CA ILE A 361 -19.70 20.36 16.60
C ILE A 361 -19.98 20.34 18.10
N SER A 362 -18.98 20.07 18.93
CA SER A 362 -19.16 19.91 20.40
C SER A 362 -18.70 21.12 21.25
N GLU A 363 -17.79 21.94 20.70
CA GLU A 363 -17.13 23.02 21.44
C GLU A 363 -17.46 24.44 20.87
N GLY A 364 -18.04 24.49 19.65
CA GLY A 364 -18.27 25.73 18.90
C GLY A 364 -17.07 26.12 18.03
N LYS A 365 -17.21 27.23 17.30
CA LYS A 365 -16.19 27.62 16.28
C LYS A 365 -14.92 28.28 16.83
N ASP A 366 -14.94 28.72 18.09
CA ASP A 366 -13.79 29.39 18.73
C ASP A 366 -12.90 28.37 19.45
N ILE A 367 -12.27 27.46 18.67
CA ILE A 367 -11.36 26.44 19.19
C ILE A 367 -9.92 26.70 18.73
N LYS A 368 -8.98 26.30 19.58
CA LYS A 368 -7.55 26.23 19.15
C LYS A 368 -7.36 24.96 18.33
N PRO A 369 -6.82 25.07 17.11
CA PRO A 369 -6.55 23.88 16.28
C PRO A 369 -5.57 22.93 16.97
N VAL A 370 -5.82 21.63 16.85
CA VAL A 370 -4.94 20.54 17.32
C VAL A 370 -4.35 19.75 16.16
N VAL A 371 -4.75 20.06 14.92
CA VAL A 371 -4.27 19.41 13.70
C VAL A 371 -3.76 20.45 12.70
N ASN A 372 -2.55 20.24 12.21
CA ASN A 372 -2.02 20.91 11.02
C ASN A 372 -2.06 19.95 9.83
N GLY A 373 -2.79 20.28 8.78
CA GLY A 373 -2.83 19.51 7.54
C GLY A 373 -1.55 19.67 6.73
N SER A 374 -0.95 18.55 6.31
CA SER A 374 0.11 18.52 5.32
C SER A 374 -0.31 17.63 4.16
N GLY A 375 -0.52 18.23 3.00
CA GLY A 375 -0.90 17.54 1.79
C GLY A 375 0.28 16.94 1.04
N GLY A 376 0.03 15.92 0.26
CA GLY A 376 1.04 15.31 -0.58
C GLY A 376 0.45 14.53 -1.73
N THR A 377 0.96 14.84 -2.92
CA THR A 377 0.60 14.19 -4.17
C THR A 377 1.42 12.92 -4.38
N HIS A 378 0.76 11.89 -4.90
CA HIS A 378 1.37 10.67 -5.42
C HIS A 378 0.95 10.47 -6.87
N ILE A 379 1.82 9.88 -7.67
CA ILE A 379 1.53 9.46 -9.04
C ILE A 379 1.79 7.97 -9.22
N VAL A 380 1.03 7.36 -10.11
CA VAL A 380 1.24 5.98 -10.56
C VAL A 380 1.68 5.98 -12.01
N LEU A 381 2.79 5.32 -12.26
CA LEU A 381 3.39 5.14 -13.56
C LEU A 381 3.31 3.67 -14.00
N PRO A 382 3.45 3.37 -15.30
CA PRO A 382 3.54 2.01 -15.79
C PRO A 382 4.62 1.17 -15.09
N PRO A 383 4.48 -0.17 -15.10
CA PRO A 383 5.36 -1.07 -14.34
C PRO A 383 6.83 -1.05 -14.77
N TYR A 384 7.14 -0.56 -15.96
CA TYR A 384 8.51 -0.53 -16.47
C TYR A 384 9.38 0.58 -15.91
N TYR A 385 8.82 1.51 -15.10
CA TYR A 385 9.61 2.56 -14.43
C TYR A 385 10.25 2.11 -13.11
N CYS A 386 9.86 0.97 -12.56
CA CYS A 386 10.44 0.41 -11.33
C CYS A 386 10.52 -1.12 -11.40
N PRO A 387 11.53 -1.77 -10.86
CA PRO A 387 11.56 -3.23 -10.71
C PRO A 387 10.40 -3.74 -9.87
N ARG A 388 9.92 -4.95 -10.15
CA ARG A 388 8.77 -5.54 -9.43
C ARG A 388 9.04 -5.84 -7.96
N HIS A 389 10.31 -5.95 -7.57
CA HIS A 389 10.73 -6.47 -6.27
C HIS A 389 11.69 -5.55 -5.51
N LEU A 390 12.01 -4.38 -6.07
CA LEU A 390 12.96 -3.45 -5.47
C LEU A 390 12.42 -2.03 -5.62
N GLY A 391 12.18 -1.36 -4.49
CA GLY A 391 11.89 0.07 -4.47
C GLY A 391 13.15 0.92 -4.39
N MET A 392 12.99 2.23 -4.52
CA MET A 392 14.06 3.21 -4.35
C MET A 392 13.56 4.38 -3.50
N VAL A 393 14.46 5.01 -2.77
CA VAL A 393 14.21 6.28 -2.09
C VAL A 393 15.27 7.29 -2.46
N ASP A 394 14.81 8.47 -2.91
CA ASP A 394 15.61 9.67 -2.91
C ASP A 394 15.54 10.32 -1.52
N MET A 395 16.69 10.46 -0.90
CA MET A 395 16.78 11.05 0.43
C MET A 395 16.84 12.58 0.41
N MET A 396 17.04 13.21 -0.77
CA MET A 396 17.19 14.66 -0.94
C MET A 396 16.70 15.12 -2.31
N THR A 397 15.39 15.30 -2.44
CA THR A 397 14.79 15.95 -3.62
C THR A 397 15.23 17.41 -3.73
N SER A 398 14.94 18.05 -4.85
CA SER A 398 15.19 19.49 -5.05
C SER A 398 14.53 20.39 -3.97
N ARG A 399 13.45 19.92 -3.34
CA ARG A 399 12.76 20.60 -2.22
C ARG A 399 13.18 20.09 -0.84
N GLY A 400 14.24 19.27 -0.73
CA GLY A 400 14.76 18.74 0.55
C GLY A 400 13.85 17.72 1.25
N SER A 401 12.90 17.13 0.53
CA SER A 401 12.00 16.08 1.01
C SER A 401 12.48 14.69 0.58
N PHE A 402 11.81 13.63 1.05
CA PHE A 402 12.02 12.26 0.57
C PHE A 402 11.06 11.97 -0.56
N LEU A 403 11.53 11.26 -1.57
CA LEU A 403 10.72 10.74 -2.66
C LEU A 403 10.92 9.24 -2.77
N PHE A 404 9.83 8.51 -2.84
CA PHE A 404 9.82 7.06 -2.99
C PHE A 404 9.40 6.68 -4.40
N PHE A 405 10.07 5.64 -4.94
CA PHE A 405 9.68 4.88 -6.12
C PHE A 405 9.43 3.45 -5.64
N LEU A 406 8.21 2.99 -5.68
CA LEU A 406 7.85 1.70 -5.10
C LEU A 406 7.09 0.85 -6.11
N PRO A 407 7.42 -0.44 -6.25
CA PRO A 407 6.54 -1.38 -6.91
C PRO A 407 5.28 -1.57 -6.05
N TRP A 408 4.12 -1.28 -6.62
CA TRP A 408 2.85 -1.42 -5.94
C TRP A 408 1.78 -1.94 -6.89
N GLU A 409 1.15 -3.08 -6.53
CA GLU A 409 0.10 -3.75 -7.31
C GLU A 409 0.46 -3.91 -8.80
N GLY A 410 1.74 -4.19 -9.09
CA GLY A 410 2.23 -4.37 -10.46
C GLY A 410 2.56 -3.09 -11.22
N TYR A 411 2.48 -1.92 -10.59
CA TYR A 411 2.78 -0.59 -11.15
C TYR A 411 3.89 0.10 -10.35
N THR A 412 4.29 1.28 -10.80
CA THR A 412 5.27 2.13 -10.10
C THR A 412 4.55 3.25 -9.37
N LEU A 413 4.56 3.22 -8.05
CA LEU A 413 4.09 4.31 -7.19
C LEU A 413 5.23 5.29 -6.92
N VAL A 414 5.01 6.58 -7.20
CA VAL A 414 5.96 7.65 -6.90
C VAL A 414 5.31 8.69 -6.00
N GLY A 415 6.00 9.13 -4.99
CA GLY A 415 5.55 10.16 -4.05
C GLY A 415 6.46 10.25 -2.84
N THR A 416 6.35 11.31 -2.10
CA THR A 416 5.23 12.23 -2.05
C THR A 416 5.73 13.67 -1.96
N THR A 417 4.92 14.61 -2.38
CA THR A 417 5.13 16.04 -2.07
C THR A 417 4.78 16.33 -0.60
N ASP A 418 5.09 17.51 -0.12
CA ASP A 418 4.82 17.94 1.27
C ASP A 418 4.48 19.43 1.29
N VAL A 419 3.17 19.75 1.30
CA VAL A 419 2.66 21.13 1.20
C VAL A 419 1.65 21.37 2.32
N LYS A 420 1.77 22.47 3.05
CA LYS A 420 0.80 22.85 4.07
C LYS A 420 -0.57 23.10 3.42
N THR A 421 -1.60 22.43 3.91
CA THR A 421 -2.95 22.51 3.36
C THR A 421 -4.02 22.46 4.43
N LYS A 422 -5.21 22.96 4.10
CA LYS A 422 -6.40 22.78 4.95
C LYS A 422 -7.01 21.39 4.70
N PRO A 423 -7.65 20.79 5.71
CA PRO A 423 -8.40 19.56 5.52
C PRO A 423 -9.54 19.74 4.50
N ASP A 424 -9.56 18.86 3.50
CA ASP A 424 -10.63 18.72 2.53
C ASP A 424 -10.78 17.23 2.21
N LEU A 425 -12.01 16.73 2.08
CA LEU A 425 -12.29 15.33 1.75
C LEU A 425 -11.96 15.04 0.27
N HIS A 426 -12.33 15.96 -0.60
CA HIS A 426 -12.16 15.87 -2.04
C HIS A 426 -11.26 16.99 -2.51
N HIS A 427 -9.97 16.73 -2.54
CA HIS A 427 -8.96 17.70 -2.93
C HIS A 427 -8.48 17.44 -4.34
N GLU A 428 -8.68 18.38 -5.23
CA GLU A 428 -8.16 18.31 -6.59
C GLU A 428 -6.62 18.21 -6.56
N VAL A 429 -6.07 17.27 -7.35
CA VAL A 429 -4.62 17.06 -7.43
C VAL A 429 -3.98 18.24 -8.19
N PRO A 430 -3.05 19.00 -7.58
CA PRO A 430 -2.39 20.12 -8.26
C PRO A 430 -1.49 19.63 -9.41
N GLU A 431 -1.60 20.25 -10.59
CA GLU A 431 -0.85 19.83 -11.77
C GLU A 431 0.65 20.14 -11.64
N ASP A 432 1.00 21.22 -10.98
CA ASP A 432 2.39 21.61 -10.69
C ASP A 432 3.09 20.60 -9.77
N GLU A 433 2.36 19.95 -8.84
CA GLU A 433 2.89 18.87 -8.02
C GLU A 433 3.12 17.59 -8.83
N ILE A 434 2.22 17.27 -9.77
CA ILE A 434 2.42 16.15 -10.70
C ILE A 434 3.68 16.39 -11.54
N GLN A 435 3.82 17.60 -12.10
CA GLN A 435 5.00 17.94 -12.90
C GLN A 435 6.28 17.92 -12.08
N TYR A 436 6.23 18.41 -10.83
CA TYR A 436 7.35 18.30 -9.91
C TYR A 436 7.78 16.84 -9.70
N LEU A 437 6.84 15.92 -9.46
CA LEU A 437 7.15 14.49 -9.28
C LEU A 437 7.75 13.89 -10.56
N ILE A 438 7.25 14.24 -11.73
CA ILE A 438 7.81 13.82 -13.02
C ILE A 438 9.28 14.27 -13.14
N ASN A 439 9.55 15.55 -12.87
CA ASN A 439 10.90 16.11 -12.95
C ASN A 439 11.86 15.44 -11.96
N GLU A 440 11.40 15.12 -10.73
CA GLU A 440 12.22 14.39 -9.75
C GLU A 440 12.49 12.95 -10.20
N CYS A 441 11.53 12.27 -10.87
CA CYS A 441 11.77 10.95 -11.46
C CYS A 441 12.92 10.98 -12.47
N GLU A 442 12.94 11.96 -13.37
CA GLU A 442 13.93 12.08 -14.42
C GLU A 442 15.37 12.28 -13.91
N ARG A 443 15.54 12.76 -12.68
CA ARG A 443 16.87 12.90 -12.05
C ARG A 443 17.58 11.57 -11.80
N TYR A 444 16.83 10.48 -11.68
CA TYR A 444 17.35 9.14 -11.37
C TYR A 444 17.28 8.19 -12.55
N LEU A 445 16.46 8.49 -13.54
CA LEU A 445 16.35 7.68 -14.74
C LEU A 445 17.50 7.95 -15.70
N SER A 446 17.81 6.96 -16.52
CA SER A 446 18.77 7.13 -17.64
C SER A 446 18.39 8.36 -18.48
N PRO A 447 19.38 9.17 -18.92
CA PRO A 447 19.11 10.35 -19.74
C PRO A 447 18.33 10.09 -21.04
N SER A 448 18.34 8.83 -21.49
CA SER A 448 17.55 8.37 -22.65
C SER A 448 16.06 8.16 -22.34
N LEU A 449 15.66 8.14 -21.07
CA LEU A 449 14.28 7.92 -20.65
C LEU A 449 13.63 9.23 -20.22
N ARG A 450 12.37 9.42 -20.60
CA ARG A 450 11.53 10.55 -20.21
C ARG A 450 10.24 10.04 -19.59
N VAL A 451 9.80 10.68 -18.51
CA VAL A 451 8.49 10.44 -17.92
C VAL A 451 7.50 11.45 -18.47
N ARG A 452 6.62 11.00 -19.35
CA ARG A 452 5.65 11.89 -19.98
C ARG A 452 4.43 12.07 -19.08
N ARG A 453 3.78 13.23 -19.14
CA ARG A 453 2.55 13.49 -18.37
C ARG A 453 1.45 12.43 -18.66
N ARG A 454 1.38 11.92 -19.87
CA ARG A 454 0.45 10.84 -20.26
C ARG A 454 0.80 9.48 -19.65
N ASP A 455 2.03 9.27 -19.17
CA ASP A 455 2.42 8.02 -18.49
C ASP A 455 1.92 8.00 -17.03
N VAL A 456 1.42 9.13 -16.53
CA VAL A 456 0.77 9.19 -15.23
C VAL A 456 -0.63 8.58 -15.35
N MET A 457 -0.75 7.32 -14.96
CA MET A 457 -1.99 6.54 -15.06
C MET A 457 -3.04 6.99 -14.05
N SER A 458 -2.59 7.40 -12.87
CA SER A 458 -3.40 8.00 -11.82
C SER A 458 -2.53 8.90 -10.93
N ALA A 459 -3.11 9.98 -10.44
CA ALA A 459 -2.52 10.81 -9.41
C ALA A 459 -3.59 11.12 -8.36
N TRP A 460 -3.20 11.12 -7.09
CA TRP A 460 -4.10 11.46 -5.98
C TRP A 460 -3.41 12.29 -4.90
N TYR A 461 -4.22 12.97 -4.09
CA TYR A 461 -3.77 13.83 -3.02
C TYR A 461 -4.18 13.29 -1.66
N GLY A 462 -3.25 13.19 -0.72
CA GLY A 462 -3.51 12.74 0.65
C GLY A 462 -3.11 13.80 1.68
N ILE A 463 -3.92 13.99 2.73
CA ILE A 463 -3.66 14.98 3.78
C ILE A 463 -3.21 14.26 5.05
N ARG A 464 -1.99 14.55 5.52
CA ARG A 464 -1.45 14.03 6.79
C ARG A 464 -1.99 14.86 7.95
N PRO A 465 -2.55 14.23 8.99
CA PRO A 465 -2.97 14.91 10.20
C PRO A 465 -1.76 15.12 11.14
N LEU A 466 -1.00 16.17 10.96
CA LEU A 466 0.11 16.45 11.88
C LEU A 466 -0.44 17.07 13.18
N ALA A 467 -0.12 16.48 14.33
CA ALA A 467 -0.54 17.02 15.62
C ALA A 467 0.19 18.32 15.93
N VAL A 468 -0.54 19.30 16.43
CA VAL A 468 0.05 20.48 17.06
C VAL A 468 0.49 20.07 18.47
N ASP A 469 1.75 20.37 18.83
CA ASP A 469 2.22 20.13 20.19
C ASP A 469 1.56 21.16 21.14
N PRO A 470 0.70 20.71 22.07
CA PRO A 470 0.00 21.63 22.97
C PRO A 470 0.94 22.37 23.93
N HIS A 471 2.17 21.90 24.10
CA HIS A 471 3.19 22.47 24.99
C HIS A 471 4.25 23.30 24.25
N ALA A 472 4.23 23.30 22.91
CA ALA A 472 5.17 24.08 22.14
C ALA A 472 4.92 25.58 22.28
N LYS A 473 5.98 26.36 22.49
CA LYS A 473 5.92 27.83 22.51
C LYS A 473 5.51 28.40 21.14
N ASP A 474 5.80 27.70 20.07
CA ASP A 474 5.43 28.02 18.69
C ASP A 474 4.43 26.98 18.17
N GLN A 475 3.21 27.40 17.88
CA GLN A 475 2.11 26.56 17.31
C GLN A 475 2.42 26.05 15.90
N SER A 476 3.49 26.52 15.26
CA SER A 476 3.97 26.01 13.98
C SER A 476 4.75 24.69 14.12
N SER A 477 5.17 24.30 15.33
CA SER A 477 5.90 23.06 15.56
C SER A 477 4.93 21.88 15.62
N ALA A 478 4.94 21.05 14.56
CA ALA A 478 4.17 19.82 14.49
C ALA A 478 4.85 18.71 15.30
N SER A 479 4.10 18.06 16.19
CA SER A 479 4.54 16.81 16.82
C SER A 479 4.62 15.71 15.75
N ARG A 480 5.64 14.87 15.87
CA ARG A 480 5.85 13.70 14.98
C ARG A 480 5.23 12.43 15.54
N ASP A 481 4.75 12.50 16.75
CA ASP A 481 4.02 11.45 17.45
C ASP A 481 2.53 11.81 17.53
N HIS A 482 1.71 10.84 17.92
CA HIS A 482 0.31 11.11 18.18
C HIS A 482 0.14 11.82 19.53
N VAL A 483 -0.93 12.60 19.63
CA VAL A 483 -1.30 13.29 20.85
C VAL A 483 -2.75 12.93 21.20
N VAL A 484 -2.92 12.34 22.38
CA VAL A 484 -4.26 12.08 22.95
C VAL A 484 -4.62 13.22 23.89
N SER A 485 -5.75 13.82 23.64
CA SER A 485 -6.25 14.96 24.42
C SER A 485 -7.66 14.72 24.94
N HIS A 486 -8.05 15.46 25.98
CA HIS A 486 -9.36 15.36 26.60
C HIS A 486 -9.93 16.75 26.82
N HIS A 487 -11.21 16.93 26.46
CA HIS A 487 -11.90 18.15 26.79
C HIS A 487 -12.30 18.16 28.27
N PRO A 488 -11.89 19.17 29.08
CA PRO A 488 -12.03 19.14 30.55
C PRO A 488 -13.46 19.18 31.05
N LYS A 489 -14.37 19.79 30.28
CA LYS A 489 -15.78 19.96 30.68
C LYS A 489 -16.70 18.87 30.15
N ASN A 490 -16.61 18.58 28.82
CA ASN A 490 -17.53 17.65 28.18
C ASN A 490 -17.02 16.19 28.15
N GLY A 491 -15.79 15.95 28.62
CA GLY A 491 -15.23 14.63 28.76
C GLY A 491 -14.89 13.92 27.46
N ILE A 492 -15.05 14.53 26.28
CA ILE A 492 -14.69 13.93 24.98
C ILE A 492 -13.18 13.72 24.92
N THR A 493 -12.78 12.54 24.44
CA THR A 493 -11.39 12.21 24.13
C THR A 493 -11.18 12.35 22.64
N PHE A 494 -10.05 12.90 22.22
CA PHE A 494 -9.69 12.98 20.81
C PHE A 494 -8.21 12.72 20.60
N ILE A 495 -7.89 12.16 19.42
CA ILE A 495 -6.52 11.87 19.01
C ILE A 495 -6.20 12.63 17.73
N SER A 496 -4.99 13.16 17.67
CA SER A 496 -4.42 13.82 16.51
C SER A 496 -3.01 13.31 16.21
N GLY A 497 -2.56 13.40 14.96
CA GLY A 497 -1.23 12.98 14.54
C GLY A 497 -1.07 11.47 14.38
N GLY A 498 0.18 11.02 14.55
CA GLY A 498 0.56 9.62 14.45
C GLY A 498 0.93 9.14 13.05
N LYS A 499 1.07 7.83 12.90
CA LYS A 499 1.52 7.16 11.68
C LYS A 499 0.73 5.90 11.41
N TRP A 500 0.61 5.53 10.15
CA TRP A 500 0.03 4.23 9.78
C TRP A 500 0.70 3.05 10.50
N THR A 501 2.02 3.05 10.60
CA THR A 501 2.79 1.99 11.26
C THR A 501 2.34 1.75 12.70
N THR A 502 1.98 2.81 13.42
CA THR A 502 1.65 2.75 14.86
C THR A 502 0.15 2.80 15.16
N TRP A 503 -0.71 2.51 14.16
CA TRP A 503 -2.17 2.58 14.33
C TRP A 503 -2.69 1.82 15.57
N ARG A 504 -2.09 0.64 15.85
CA ARG A 504 -2.48 -0.22 16.98
C ARG A 504 -2.08 0.40 18.32
N GLU A 505 -0.82 0.87 18.42
CA GLU A 505 -0.31 1.59 19.61
C GLU A 505 -1.13 2.84 19.89
N MET A 506 -1.44 3.63 18.85
CA MET A 506 -2.33 4.80 18.97
C MET A 506 -3.70 4.42 19.53
N ALA A 507 -4.28 3.31 19.07
CA ALA A 507 -5.56 2.80 19.56
C ALA A 507 -5.47 2.36 21.04
N GLU A 508 -4.41 1.64 21.39
CA GLU A 508 -4.14 1.20 22.76
C GLU A 508 -4.05 2.41 23.72
N ASP A 509 -3.28 3.44 23.36
CA ASP A 509 -3.10 4.64 24.17
C ASP A 509 -4.40 5.42 24.37
N VAL A 510 -5.20 5.58 23.31
CA VAL A 510 -6.51 6.26 23.39
C VAL A 510 -7.46 5.52 24.31
N VAL A 511 -7.57 4.19 24.16
CA VAL A 511 -8.47 3.37 24.96
C VAL A 511 -8.01 3.33 26.40
N GLU A 512 -6.72 3.20 26.66
CA GLU A 512 -6.15 3.23 28.03
C GLU A 512 -6.49 4.54 28.73
N GLN A 513 -6.24 5.68 28.08
CA GLN A 513 -6.55 6.98 28.64
C GLN A 513 -8.06 7.21 28.84
N ALA A 514 -8.91 6.68 27.94
CA ALA A 514 -10.37 6.75 28.08
C ALA A 514 -10.85 5.92 29.30
N ILE A 515 -10.29 4.73 29.49
CA ILE A 515 -10.58 3.83 30.63
C ILE A 515 -10.17 4.49 31.94
N HIS A 516 -8.94 5.03 32.02
CA HIS A 516 -8.46 5.67 33.26
C HIS A 516 -9.29 6.87 33.72
N ARG A 517 -10.04 7.51 32.83
CA ARG A 517 -10.88 8.68 33.12
C ARG A 517 -12.35 8.36 33.34
N ASN A 518 -12.72 7.06 33.33
CA ASN A 518 -14.10 6.63 33.56
C ASN A 518 -14.10 5.38 34.45
N GLU A 519 -14.59 5.51 35.67
CA GLU A 519 -14.55 4.43 36.68
C GLU A 519 -15.36 3.19 36.26
N ASP A 520 -16.44 3.36 35.49
CA ASP A 520 -17.24 2.22 34.99
C ASP A 520 -16.48 1.43 33.94
N LEU A 521 -15.81 2.14 33.02
CA LEU A 521 -14.98 1.48 32.01
C LEU A 521 -13.79 0.77 32.68
N LYS A 522 -13.17 1.38 33.69
CA LYS A 522 -12.04 0.81 34.44
C LYS A 522 -12.40 -0.48 35.17
N LYS A 523 -13.62 -0.60 35.69
CA LYS A 523 -14.10 -1.84 36.32
C LYS A 523 -14.40 -2.94 35.32
N LYS A 524 -14.76 -2.59 34.09
CA LYS A 524 -15.20 -3.54 33.06
C LYS A 524 -14.07 -4.00 32.12
N ALA A 525 -13.11 -3.12 31.84
CA ALA A 525 -12.08 -3.35 30.85
C ALA A 525 -11.02 -4.34 31.31
N GLY A 526 -10.73 -5.32 30.46
CA GLY A 526 -9.58 -6.21 30.58
C GLY A 526 -8.27 -5.61 30.03
N PRO A 527 -7.17 -6.37 30.07
CA PRO A 527 -5.90 -5.96 29.46
C PRO A 527 -5.97 -5.91 27.94
N SER A 528 -5.07 -5.14 27.31
CA SER A 528 -4.88 -5.13 25.86
C SER A 528 -4.47 -6.51 25.34
N ARG A 529 -5.06 -6.91 24.22
CA ARG A 529 -4.78 -8.18 23.52
C ARG A 529 -4.57 -7.98 22.03
N SER A 530 -4.49 -6.75 21.56
CA SER A 530 -4.40 -6.44 20.14
C SER A 530 -3.09 -6.88 19.49
N LEU A 531 -1.97 -6.93 20.23
CA LEU A 531 -0.70 -7.50 19.75
C LEU A 531 -0.75 -9.01 19.46
N GLU A 532 -1.70 -9.72 20.07
CA GLU A 532 -1.90 -11.16 19.91
C GLU A 532 -3.07 -11.48 18.99
N THR A 533 -3.72 -10.46 18.42
CA THR A 533 -4.92 -10.61 17.59
C THR A 533 -4.57 -10.38 16.13
N PRO A 534 -4.57 -11.43 15.29
CA PRO A 534 -4.44 -11.26 13.85
C PRO A 534 -5.72 -10.64 13.27
N LEU A 535 -5.53 -9.89 12.15
CA LEU A 535 -6.67 -9.35 11.41
C LEU A 535 -7.36 -10.44 10.59
N ILE A 536 -8.62 -10.20 10.25
CA ILE A 536 -9.46 -11.06 9.42
C ILE A 536 -8.74 -11.47 8.13
N GLY A 537 -8.94 -12.69 7.68
CA GLY A 537 -8.28 -13.28 6.52
C GLY A 537 -7.01 -14.09 6.84
N THR A 538 -6.65 -14.23 8.13
CA THR A 538 -5.54 -15.10 8.57
C THR A 538 -6.02 -16.36 9.26
N GLY A 539 -7.20 -16.35 9.87
CA GLY A 539 -7.76 -17.43 10.65
C GLY A 539 -8.26 -18.60 9.81
N GLN A 540 -8.74 -19.63 10.51
CA GLN A 540 -9.33 -20.83 9.91
C GLN A 540 -10.70 -20.51 9.28
N THR A 541 -10.92 -20.99 8.06
CA THR A 541 -12.23 -21.00 7.37
C THR A 541 -12.63 -22.42 6.97
N LYS A 542 -13.84 -22.60 6.45
CA LYS A 542 -14.26 -23.90 5.91
C LYS A 542 -13.38 -24.35 4.73
N ALA A 543 -12.96 -23.42 3.89
CA ALA A 543 -12.12 -23.69 2.73
C ALA A 543 -10.67 -23.98 3.13
N PHE A 544 -10.18 -23.35 4.19
CA PHE A 544 -8.80 -23.41 4.69
C PHE A 544 -8.78 -23.68 6.20
N PRO A 545 -8.98 -24.98 6.62
CA PRO A 545 -9.11 -25.35 8.03
C PRO A 545 -7.84 -25.16 8.85
N ASP A 546 -6.67 -25.03 8.21
CA ASP A 546 -5.38 -24.77 8.86
C ASP A 546 -5.06 -23.28 8.97
N GLY A 547 -5.93 -22.39 8.48
CA GLY A 547 -5.68 -20.94 8.41
C GLY A 547 -4.73 -20.55 7.29
N TYR A 548 -4.14 -19.36 7.42
CA TYR A 548 -3.22 -18.80 6.42
C TYR A 548 -1.87 -19.55 6.35
N HIS A 549 -1.37 -19.76 5.13
CA HIS A 549 -0.05 -20.31 4.83
C HIS A 549 0.55 -19.70 3.55
N ASP A 550 1.87 -19.77 3.39
CA ASP A 550 2.61 -19.13 2.30
C ASP A 550 2.18 -19.58 0.89
N ASN A 551 1.65 -20.81 0.75
CA ASN A 551 1.21 -21.38 -0.52
C ASN A 551 -0.30 -21.21 -0.77
N LEU A 552 -0.98 -20.35 -0.01
CA LEU A 552 -2.44 -20.21 -0.08
C LEU A 552 -2.95 -19.85 -1.47
N ALA A 553 -2.24 -18.97 -2.21
CA ALA A 553 -2.60 -18.61 -3.58
C ALA A 553 -2.52 -19.79 -4.55
N VAL A 554 -1.48 -20.63 -4.43
CA VAL A 554 -1.35 -21.87 -5.22
C VAL A 554 -2.48 -22.84 -4.88
N THR A 555 -2.75 -23.02 -3.58
CA THR A 555 -3.85 -23.89 -3.11
C THR A 555 -5.20 -23.40 -3.62
N LEU A 556 -5.45 -22.06 -3.58
CA LEU A 556 -6.67 -21.46 -4.11
C LEU A 556 -6.80 -21.72 -5.62
N SER A 557 -5.73 -21.46 -6.39
CA SER A 557 -5.71 -21.71 -7.84
C SER A 557 -6.00 -23.16 -8.19
N GLN A 558 -5.37 -24.11 -7.50
CA GLN A 558 -5.57 -25.55 -7.74
C GLN A 558 -6.95 -26.04 -7.30
N LYS A 559 -7.44 -25.57 -6.16
CA LYS A 559 -8.72 -26.05 -5.57
C LYS A 559 -9.94 -25.54 -6.32
N PHE A 560 -9.88 -24.29 -6.83
CA PHE A 560 -11.00 -23.64 -7.49
C PHE A 560 -10.79 -23.49 -8.99
N ASP A 561 -9.66 -23.93 -9.51
CA ASP A 561 -9.32 -23.86 -10.94
C ASP A 561 -9.35 -22.42 -11.48
N VAL A 562 -8.88 -21.46 -10.68
CA VAL A 562 -8.83 -20.04 -10.99
C VAL A 562 -7.43 -19.62 -11.44
N ALA A 563 -7.35 -18.67 -12.38
CA ALA A 563 -6.07 -18.15 -12.87
C ALA A 563 -5.20 -17.60 -11.71
N PHE A 564 -3.88 -17.90 -11.76
CA PHE A 564 -2.98 -17.67 -10.63
C PHE A 564 -2.85 -16.19 -10.24
N ASP A 565 -2.90 -15.26 -11.20
CA ASP A 565 -2.90 -13.82 -10.93
C ASP A 565 -4.12 -13.38 -10.11
N VAL A 566 -5.30 -13.92 -10.42
CA VAL A 566 -6.53 -13.73 -9.65
C VAL A 566 -6.42 -14.37 -8.28
N ALA A 567 -5.95 -15.62 -8.20
CA ALA A 567 -5.73 -16.29 -6.92
C ALA A 567 -4.77 -15.50 -6.01
N GLN A 568 -3.69 -14.98 -6.57
CA GLN A 568 -2.72 -14.16 -5.85
C GLN A 568 -3.33 -12.84 -5.36
N HIS A 569 -4.13 -12.18 -6.23
CA HIS A 569 -4.85 -10.96 -5.86
C HIS A 569 -5.84 -11.23 -4.72
N LEU A 570 -6.70 -12.25 -4.86
CA LEU A 570 -7.70 -12.58 -3.85
C LEU A 570 -7.07 -12.93 -2.49
N VAL A 571 -6.00 -13.73 -2.49
CA VAL A 571 -5.31 -14.08 -1.24
C VAL A 571 -4.65 -12.86 -0.61
N ARG A 572 -4.04 -11.95 -1.39
CA ARG A 572 -3.43 -10.72 -0.87
C ARG A 572 -4.44 -9.74 -0.26
N ASN A 573 -5.70 -9.81 -0.68
CA ASN A 573 -6.74 -8.91 -0.17
C ASN A 573 -7.66 -9.57 0.87
N TYR A 574 -7.98 -10.85 0.70
CA TYR A 574 -8.98 -11.54 1.52
C TYR A 574 -8.40 -12.71 2.36
N GLY A 575 -7.14 -13.10 2.12
CA GLY A 575 -6.49 -14.20 2.83
C GLY A 575 -7.28 -15.51 2.71
N THR A 576 -7.59 -16.14 3.83
CA THR A 576 -8.37 -17.38 3.90
C THR A 576 -9.84 -17.23 3.46
N ARG A 577 -10.35 -16.01 3.40
CA ARG A 577 -11.69 -15.69 2.88
C ARG A 577 -11.75 -15.56 1.37
N ALA A 578 -10.63 -15.66 0.67
CA ALA A 578 -10.58 -15.61 -0.79
C ALA A 578 -11.54 -16.62 -1.47
N ALA A 579 -11.76 -17.76 -0.84
CA ALA A 579 -12.71 -18.76 -1.33
C ALA A 579 -14.18 -18.31 -1.23
N ASP A 580 -14.51 -17.48 -0.24
CA ASP A 580 -15.86 -16.96 -0.04
C ASP A 580 -16.22 -15.96 -1.17
N VAL A 581 -15.22 -15.21 -1.68
CA VAL A 581 -15.39 -14.31 -2.82
C VAL A 581 -15.75 -15.10 -4.09
N LEU A 582 -15.04 -16.20 -4.35
CA LEU A 582 -15.29 -17.04 -5.54
C LEU A 582 -16.67 -17.71 -5.55
N ALA A 583 -17.36 -17.78 -4.40
CA ALA A 583 -18.70 -18.34 -4.30
C ALA A 583 -19.81 -17.45 -4.91
N TYR A 584 -19.51 -16.18 -5.22
CA TYR A 584 -20.50 -15.21 -5.71
C TYR A 584 -20.75 -15.25 -7.21
N VAL A 585 -19.85 -15.82 -8.01
CA VAL A 585 -20.02 -15.91 -9.45
C VAL A 585 -19.66 -17.29 -9.93
N GLU A 586 -20.58 -17.92 -10.66
CA GLU A 586 -20.30 -19.17 -11.35
C GLU A 586 -19.29 -18.91 -12.48
N PRO A 587 -18.29 -19.81 -12.62
CA PRO A 587 -17.34 -19.68 -13.72
C PRO A 587 -18.03 -19.83 -15.06
N ASP A 588 -17.72 -18.96 -16.02
CA ASP A 588 -18.27 -19.03 -17.37
C ASP A 588 -17.74 -20.29 -18.09
N SER A 589 -18.62 -21.28 -18.25
CA SER A 589 -18.30 -22.53 -18.94
C SER A 589 -18.14 -22.37 -20.46
N VAL A 590 -18.72 -21.29 -21.04
CA VAL A 590 -18.71 -21.05 -22.49
C VAL A 590 -17.43 -20.36 -22.93
N ARG A 591 -16.93 -19.43 -22.10
CA ARG A 591 -15.73 -18.64 -22.44
C ARG A 591 -14.42 -19.31 -22.10
N GLY A 592 -14.33 -20.31 -21.28
CA GLY A 592 -13.13 -21.00 -20.87
C GLY A 592 -11.88 -20.11 -20.78
N SER A 593 -10.90 -20.37 -19.98
CA SER A 593 -9.62 -19.68 -20.08
C SER A 593 -9.10 -19.79 -21.52
N ARG A 594 -8.65 -18.71 -22.16
CA ARG A 594 -8.02 -18.75 -23.51
C ARG A 594 -6.87 -19.76 -23.61
N SER A 595 -6.26 -20.11 -22.49
CA SER A 595 -5.27 -21.18 -22.40
C SER A 595 -5.89 -22.58 -22.21
N GLY A 596 -7.20 -22.68 -21.96
CA GLY A 596 -7.86 -23.94 -21.60
C GLY A 596 -7.40 -24.55 -20.27
N LEU A 597 -6.56 -23.86 -19.50
CA LEU A 597 -5.93 -24.37 -18.29
C LEU A 597 -6.75 -24.10 -17.01
N TYR A 598 -7.57 -23.04 -17.03
CA TYR A 598 -8.33 -22.59 -15.86
C TYR A 598 -9.76 -22.26 -16.22
N LYS A 599 -10.67 -22.30 -15.24
CA LYS A 599 -12.03 -21.76 -15.38
C LYS A 599 -11.97 -20.25 -15.56
N HIS A 600 -12.87 -19.72 -16.38
CA HIS A 600 -13.01 -18.29 -16.57
C HIS A 600 -13.97 -17.70 -15.54
N TYR A 601 -13.41 -16.88 -14.63
CA TYR A 601 -14.18 -16.04 -13.73
C TYR A 601 -14.25 -14.62 -14.32
N PRO A 602 -15.44 -14.02 -14.49
CA PRO A 602 -15.60 -12.69 -15.10
C PRO A 602 -14.81 -11.63 -14.34
N ARG A 603 -13.96 -10.91 -15.07
CA ARG A 603 -13.20 -9.78 -14.52
C ARG A 603 -13.96 -8.48 -14.71
N LEU A 604 -13.86 -7.57 -13.75
CA LEU A 604 -14.42 -6.21 -13.86
C LEU A 604 -13.86 -5.42 -15.05
N TYR A 605 -12.60 -5.67 -15.38
CA TYR A 605 -11.91 -5.02 -16.49
C TYR A 605 -10.94 -6.00 -17.12
N GLU A 606 -11.30 -6.52 -18.27
CA GLU A 606 -10.45 -7.45 -19.01
C GLU A 606 -9.36 -6.74 -19.85
N GLY A 607 -9.48 -5.41 -20.04
CA GLY A 607 -8.64 -4.65 -20.95
C GLY A 607 -8.92 -4.98 -22.40
N ALA A 608 -8.27 -4.26 -23.32
CA ALA A 608 -8.34 -4.51 -24.73
C ALA A 608 -7.58 -5.79 -25.17
N ALA A 609 -6.68 -6.30 -24.32
CA ALA A 609 -6.03 -7.61 -24.48
C ALA A 609 -6.11 -8.39 -23.18
N ALA A 610 -6.38 -9.70 -23.25
CA ALA A 610 -6.49 -10.60 -22.10
C ALA A 610 -5.24 -10.67 -21.21
N THR A 611 -4.11 -10.14 -21.67
CA THR A 611 -2.84 -10.07 -20.92
C THR A 611 -2.66 -8.76 -20.14
N THR A 612 -3.54 -7.77 -20.34
CA THR A 612 -3.45 -6.43 -19.72
C THR A 612 -4.58 -6.11 -18.76
N GLY A 613 -5.53 -7.05 -18.56
CA GLY A 613 -6.63 -6.89 -17.61
C GLY A 613 -6.15 -6.90 -16.16
N TYR A 614 -6.94 -6.27 -15.30
CA TYR A 614 -6.73 -6.32 -13.85
C TYR A 614 -7.28 -7.63 -13.28
N PRO A 615 -6.70 -8.16 -12.18
CA PRO A 615 -7.14 -9.42 -11.60
C PRO A 615 -8.42 -9.30 -10.74
N TYR A 616 -9.16 -8.20 -10.88
CA TYR A 616 -10.37 -7.91 -10.13
C TYR A 616 -11.58 -8.60 -10.73
N LEU A 617 -12.37 -9.31 -9.89
CA LEU A 617 -13.52 -10.07 -10.32
C LEU A 617 -14.84 -9.31 -10.08
N GLU A 618 -15.85 -9.58 -10.89
CA GLU A 618 -17.23 -9.16 -10.64
C GLU A 618 -17.76 -9.69 -9.30
N ALA A 619 -17.33 -10.89 -8.89
CA ALA A 619 -17.60 -11.49 -7.60
C ALA A 619 -17.20 -10.59 -6.41
N GLU A 620 -16.15 -9.79 -6.55
CA GLU A 620 -15.70 -8.88 -5.48
C GLU A 620 -16.70 -7.76 -5.22
N VAL A 621 -17.48 -7.34 -6.24
CA VAL A 621 -18.53 -6.33 -6.07
C VAL A 621 -19.63 -6.87 -5.17
N MET A 622 -20.09 -8.10 -5.44
CA MET A 622 -21.12 -8.78 -4.63
C MET A 622 -20.65 -9.00 -3.20
N TYR A 623 -19.45 -9.58 -3.04
CA TYR A 623 -18.85 -9.81 -1.72
C TYR A 623 -18.70 -8.51 -0.93
N ALA A 624 -18.27 -7.43 -1.57
CA ALA A 624 -18.08 -6.12 -0.94
C ALA A 624 -19.40 -5.51 -0.45
N MET A 625 -20.50 -5.67 -1.19
CA MET A 625 -21.83 -5.20 -0.76
C MET A 625 -22.34 -5.98 0.47
N GLU A 626 -22.22 -7.31 0.45
CA GLU A 626 -22.79 -8.16 1.50
C GLU A 626 -21.92 -8.22 2.76
N HIS A 627 -20.61 -8.28 2.61
CA HIS A 627 -19.67 -8.52 3.72
C HIS A 627 -18.80 -7.33 4.09
N GLU A 628 -18.65 -6.33 3.20
CA GLU A 628 -17.74 -5.20 3.41
C GLU A 628 -18.44 -3.84 3.31
N TYR A 629 -19.76 -3.80 3.47
CA TYR A 629 -20.61 -2.61 3.58
C TYR A 629 -20.42 -1.59 2.45
N ALA A 630 -20.06 -2.03 1.24
CA ALA A 630 -19.95 -1.15 0.09
C ALA A 630 -21.35 -0.64 -0.31
N CYS A 631 -21.53 0.67 -0.36
CA CYS A 631 -22.80 1.34 -0.66
C CYS A 631 -22.78 2.09 -1.99
N LYS A 632 -21.60 2.55 -2.43
CA LYS A 632 -21.43 3.35 -3.66
C LYS A 632 -20.40 2.72 -4.60
N PRO A 633 -20.49 2.99 -5.91
CA PRO A 633 -19.54 2.45 -6.91
C PRO A 633 -18.08 2.83 -6.62
N VAL A 634 -17.85 4.04 -6.07
CA VAL A 634 -16.51 4.51 -5.69
C VAL A 634 -15.91 3.66 -4.57
N ASP A 635 -16.72 3.04 -3.70
CA ASP A 635 -16.24 2.12 -2.66
C ASP A 635 -15.51 0.93 -3.30
N ILE A 636 -16.08 0.40 -4.38
CA ILE A 636 -15.48 -0.70 -5.13
C ILE A 636 -14.22 -0.23 -5.85
N LEU A 637 -14.33 0.83 -6.67
CA LEU A 637 -13.27 1.28 -7.56
C LEU A 637 -12.05 1.85 -6.84
N ALA A 638 -12.26 2.54 -5.71
CA ALA A 638 -11.18 3.21 -4.99
C ALA A 638 -10.67 2.42 -3.76
N ARG A 639 -11.52 1.68 -3.05
CA ARG A 639 -11.17 1.10 -1.75
C ARG A 639 -11.09 -0.43 -1.73
N ARG A 640 -11.95 -1.16 -2.48
CA ARG A 640 -11.92 -2.64 -2.53
C ARG A 640 -10.93 -3.14 -3.59
N THR A 641 -11.01 -2.64 -4.82
CA THR A 641 -10.14 -3.07 -5.93
C THR A 641 -8.91 -2.18 -6.12
N ARG A 642 -8.92 -0.94 -5.65
CA ARG A 642 -7.85 0.06 -5.84
C ARG A 642 -7.69 0.53 -7.29
N LEU A 643 -8.59 0.16 -8.20
CA LEU A 643 -8.49 0.46 -9.64
C LEU A 643 -8.34 1.97 -9.92
N ALA A 644 -9.09 2.82 -9.20
CA ALA A 644 -8.99 4.28 -9.36
C ALA A 644 -7.60 4.82 -8.99
N PHE A 645 -6.95 4.23 -7.98
CA PHE A 645 -5.59 4.60 -7.59
C PHE A 645 -4.54 4.11 -8.59
N LEU A 646 -4.76 2.99 -9.27
CA LEU A 646 -3.82 2.45 -10.25
C LEU A 646 -3.99 3.07 -11.63
N ASN A 647 -5.24 3.25 -12.06
CA ASN A 647 -5.57 3.74 -13.39
C ASN A 647 -6.93 4.43 -13.40
N ALA A 648 -6.92 5.76 -13.36
CA ALA A 648 -8.14 6.57 -13.34
C ALA A 648 -9.02 6.36 -14.59
N THR A 649 -8.42 6.11 -15.76
CA THR A 649 -9.16 5.83 -17.00
C THR A 649 -9.86 4.48 -16.92
N ALA A 650 -9.14 3.42 -16.50
CA ALA A 650 -9.73 2.10 -16.36
C ALA A 650 -10.88 2.09 -15.34
N ALA A 651 -10.74 2.83 -14.24
CA ALA A 651 -11.79 2.96 -13.23
C ALA A 651 -13.09 3.56 -13.82
N ARG A 652 -12.98 4.62 -14.63
CA ARG A 652 -14.12 5.22 -15.30
C ARG A 652 -14.76 4.29 -16.33
N LEU A 653 -13.94 3.56 -17.10
CA LEU A 653 -14.46 2.57 -18.07
C LEU A 653 -15.17 1.40 -17.39
N THR A 654 -14.77 1.06 -16.17
CA THR A 654 -15.37 -0.02 -15.37
C THR A 654 -16.63 0.42 -14.61
N LEU A 655 -16.78 1.71 -14.34
CA LEU A 655 -17.86 2.29 -13.54
C LEU A 655 -19.26 1.82 -13.98
N PRO A 656 -19.65 1.85 -15.26
CA PRO A 656 -20.98 1.40 -15.69
C PRO A 656 -21.26 -0.06 -15.30
N ARG A 657 -20.24 -0.95 -15.44
CA ARG A 657 -20.39 -2.36 -15.08
C ARG A 657 -20.56 -2.58 -13.59
N VAL A 658 -19.78 -1.85 -12.77
CA VAL A 658 -19.96 -1.88 -11.30
C VAL A 658 -21.35 -1.43 -10.92
N VAL A 659 -21.87 -0.35 -11.53
CA VAL A 659 -23.22 0.16 -11.28
C VAL A 659 -24.29 -0.86 -11.70
N GLU A 660 -24.12 -1.56 -12.83
CA GLU A 660 -25.06 -2.63 -13.22
C GLU A 660 -25.13 -3.76 -12.19
N ILE A 661 -23.99 -4.24 -11.71
CA ILE A 661 -23.94 -5.30 -10.72
C ILE A 661 -24.58 -4.83 -9.40
N MET A 662 -24.20 -3.63 -8.92
CA MET A 662 -24.77 -3.08 -7.70
C MET A 662 -26.28 -2.86 -7.81
N ALA A 663 -26.73 -2.33 -8.95
CA ALA A 663 -28.14 -2.07 -9.21
C ALA A 663 -28.99 -3.34 -9.24
N ALA A 664 -28.48 -4.42 -9.84
CA ALA A 664 -29.15 -5.72 -9.86
C ALA A 664 -29.34 -6.29 -8.45
N HIS A 665 -28.36 -6.10 -7.57
CA HIS A 665 -28.40 -6.58 -6.19
C HIS A 665 -29.24 -5.68 -5.27
N LEU A 666 -29.11 -4.35 -5.43
CA LEU A 666 -29.75 -3.36 -4.55
C LEU A 666 -31.12 -2.86 -5.07
N GLY A 667 -31.57 -3.36 -6.23
CA GLY A 667 -32.85 -2.99 -6.81
C GLY A 667 -32.92 -1.53 -7.33
N TRP A 668 -31.82 -0.97 -7.82
CA TRP A 668 -31.81 0.40 -8.33
C TRP A 668 -32.53 0.52 -9.66
N ASP A 669 -33.37 1.54 -9.78
CA ASP A 669 -34.03 1.92 -11.04
C ASP A 669 -33.08 2.68 -11.98
N ALA A 670 -33.54 2.97 -13.19
CA ALA A 670 -32.75 3.67 -14.20
C ALA A 670 -32.36 5.11 -13.78
N ALA A 671 -33.18 5.78 -12.95
CA ALA A 671 -32.88 7.13 -12.48
C ALA A 671 -31.76 7.08 -11.43
N ARG A 672 -31.84 6.12 -10.50
CA ARG A 672 -30.78 5.89 -9.49
C ARG A 672 -29.46 5.48 -10.14
N LYS A 673 -29.46 4.58 -11.13
CA LYS A 673 -28.25 4.20 -11.86
C LYS A 673 -27.53 5.41 -12.47
N ARG A 674 -28.28 6.28 -13.16
CA ARG A 674 -27.69 7.50 -13.76
C ARG A 674 -27.09 8.40 -12.69
N LYS A 675 -27.81 8.62 -11.60
CA LYS A 675 -27.33 9.46 -10.48
C LYS A 675 -26.03 8.89 -9.88
N GLU A 676 -25.96 7.59 -9.63
CA GLU A 676 -24.76 6.94 -9.08
C GLU A 676 -23.56 7.02 -10.03
N ILE A 677 -23.77 6.92 -11.36
CA ILE A 677 -22.72 7.13 -12.35
C ILE A 677 -22.24 8.59 -12.31
N GLU A 678 -23.15 9.56 -12.36
CA GLU A 678 -22.80 10.99 -12.33
C GLU A 678 -22.06 11.39 -11.07
N GLU A 679 -22.53 10.97 -9.89
CA GLU A 679 -21.85 11.24 -8.60
C GLU A 679 -20.47 10.58 -8.57
N ALA A 680 -20.34 9.32 -9.01
CA ALA A 680 -19.08 8.61 -9.04
C ALA A 680 -18.07 9.23 -10.03
N GLU A 681 -18.52 9.69 -11.20
CA GLU A 681 -17.66 10.39 -12.17
C GLU A 681 -17.12 11.71 -11.60
N VAL A 682 -17.96 12.50 -10.92
CA VAL A 682 -17.53 13.73 -10.27
C VAL A 682 -16.47 13.45 -9.22
N LEU A 683 -16.68 12.45 -8.35
CA LEU A 683 -15.71 12.06 -7.30
C LEU A 683 -14.42 11.52 -7.89
N LEU A 684 -14.52 10.64 -8.90
CA LEU A 684 -13.33 10.10 -9.57
C LEU A 684 -12.55 11.19 -10.33
N ALA A 685 -13.22 12.20 -10.86
CA ALA A 685 -12.57 13.33 -11.52
C ALA A 685 -11.87 14.26 -10.53
N ALA A 686 -12.46 14.49 -9.36
CA ALA A 686 -11.89 15.34 -8.32
C ALA A 686 -10.69 14.67 -7.63
N ASP A 687 -10.82 13.40 -7.22
CA ASP A 687 -9.83 12.70 -6.41
C ASP A 687 -8.70 12.06 -7.22
N PHE A 688 -8.90 11.79 -8.53
CA PHE A 688 -7.95 11.04 -9.36
C PHE A 688 -7.73 11.69 -10.72
N LYS A 689 -6.53 12.24 -10.94
CA LYS A 689 -6.12 12.72 -12.26
C LYS A 689 -5.49 11.60 -13.07
N GLY A 690 -6.07 11.30 -14.21
CA GLY A 690 -5.55 10.34 -15.19
C GLY A 690 -4.53 10.95 -16.16
N PRO A 691 -4.18 10.22 -17.23
CA PRO A 691 -3.34 10.70 -18.31
C PRO A 691 -3.88 12.01 -18.90
N ALA A 692 -2.98 12.98 -19.18
CA ALA A 692 -3.37 14.19 -19.87
C ALA A 692 -3.83 13.86 -21.31
N PRO A 693 -4.90 14.50 -21.81
CA PRO A 693 -5.27 14.34 -23.20
C PRO A 693 -4.11 14.81 -24.10
N ASN A 694 -3.85 14.03 -25.13
CA ASN A 694 -2.79 14.36 -26.09
C ASN A 694 -3.17 15.63 -26.86
N LYS A 695 -2.51 16.76 -26.57
CA LYS A 695 -2.66 17.97 -27.36
C LYS A 695 -1.93 17.89 -28.71
N GLU A 696 -1.02 16.95 -28.84
CA GLU A 696 -0.25 16.70 -30.06
C GLU A 696 -0.58 15.29 -30.56
N GLY A 697 -1.11 15.22 -31.78
CA GLY A 697 -1.72 14.04 -32.41
C GLY A 697 -0.81 12.86 -32.75
N ALA A 698 0.11 12.47 -31.90
CA ALA A 698 0.87 11.22 -32.04
C ALA A 698 0.82 10.42 -30.74
N GLN A 699 -0.17 9.54 -30.65
CA GLN A 699 -0.14 8.50 -29.62
C GLN A 699 0.83 7.42 -30.06
N ILE A 700 2.00 7.31 -29.39
CA ILE A 700 2.69 6.03 -29.28
C ILE A 700 2.05 5.27 -28.10
N ARG A 701 0.77 5.01 -28.17
CA ARG A 701 0.22 3.77 -27.65
C ARG A 701 0.63 2.71 -28.68
N THR A 702 1.31 1.68 -28.25
CA THR A 702 1.13 0.42 -28.92
C THR A 702 -0.37 0.16 -28.88
N ALA A 703 -1.09 0.50 -29.95
CA ALA A 703 -2.49 0.13 -30.08
C ALA A 703 -2.53 -1.36 -29.82
N CYS A 704 -3.24 -1.81 -28.81
CA CYS A 704 -3.33 -3.22 -28.53
C CYS A 704 -4.12 -3.87 -29.68
N THR A 705 -3.97 -5.15 -29.86
CA THR A 705 -4.66 -5.89 -30.93
C THR A 705 -6.15 -5.60 -30.98
N ALA A 706 -6.78 -5.28 -29.83
CA ALA A 706 -8.20 -4.94 -29.79
C ALA A 706 -8.47 -3.50 -30.26
N ASP A 707 -7.65 -2.51 -29.91
CA ASP A 707 -7.78 -1.14 -30.46
C ASP A 707 -7.62 -1.16 -31.97
N VAL A 708 -6.67 -1.97 -32.49
CA VAL A 708 -6.47 -2.16 -33.93
C VAL A 708 -7.68 -2.86 -34.55
N LYS A 709 -8.27 -3.84 -33.87
CA LYS A 709 -9.47 -4.55 -34.31
C LYS A 709 -10.69 -3.63 -34.33
N ASP A 710 -10.92 -2.86 -33.26
CA ASP A 710 -12.06 -1.93 -33.17
C ASP A 710 -12.02 -0.88 -34.30
N ILE A 711 -10.83 -0.35 -34.60
CA ILE A 711 -10.65 0.61 -35.70
C ILE A 711 -10.82 -0.07 -37.04
N PHE A 712 -10.31 -1.28 -37.20
CA PHE A 712 -10.50 -2.06 -38.40
C PHE A 712 -11.99 -2.32 -38.68
N ASP A 713 -12.73 -2.81 -37.66
CA ASP A 713 -14.16 -3.13 -37.75
C ASP A 713 -15.02 -1.87 -37.99
N LYS A 714 -14.66 -0.73 -37.40
CA LYS A 714 -15.31 0.56 -37.62
C LYS A 714 -15.19 1.03 -39.09
N LEU A 715 -14.06 0.71 -39.73
CA LEU A 715 -13.79 1.12 -41.12
C LEU A 715 -14.21 0.06 -42.16
N ASP A 716 -14.48 -1.16 -41.70
CA ASP A 716 -15.16 -2.20 -42.48
C ASP A 716 -16.67 -1.99 -42.48
N VAL A 717 -17.10 -0.91 -43.12
CA VAL A 717 -18.52 -0.46 -43.14
C VAL A 717 -19.47 -1.55 -43.70
N ASN A 718 -18.95 -2.40 -44.58
CA ASN A 718 -19.73 -3.45 -45.23
C ASN A 718 -19.68 -4.79 -44.49
N GLN A 719 -18.96 -4.87 -43.39
CA GLN A 719 -18.74 -6.10 -42.55
C GLN A 719 -18.23 -7.30 -43.36
N GLN A 720 -17.39 -7.07 -44.34
CA GLN A 720 -16.82 -8.12 -45.22
C GLN A 720 -15.51 -8.72 -44.63
N GLY A 721 -15.00 -8.19 -43.51
CA GLY A 721 -13.75 -8.61 -42.86
C GLY A 721 -12.49 -8.15 -43.61
N VAL A 722 -12.61 -7.19 -44.53
CA VAL A 722 -11.51 -6.65 -45.36
C VAL A 722 -11.57 -5.13 -45.45
N LEU A 723 -10.41 -4.49 -45.56
CA LEU A 723 -10.29 -3.07 -45.82
C LEU A 723 -9.67 -2.82 -47.21
N SER A 724 -10.26 -1.86 -47.91
CA SER A 724 -9.67 -1.30 -49.13
C SER A 724 -8.46 -0.43 -48.82
N ARG A 725 -7.74 -0.02 -49.88
CA ARG A 725 -6.59 0.90 -49.76
C ARG A 725 -6.91 2.19 -48.98
N ASP A 726 -8.10 2.78 -49.16
CA ASP A 726 -8.52 3.98 -48.44
C ASP A 726 -8.94 3.66 -46.99
N GLY A 727 -9.49 2.47 -46.73
CA GLY A 727 -9.73 1.93 -45.42
C GLY A 727 -8.42 1.77 -44.62
N ILE A 728 -7.37 1.21 -45.22
CA ILE A 728 -6.03 1.08 -44.58
C ILE A 728 -5.45 2.47 -44.28
N ARG A 729 -5.58 3.44 -45.19
CA ARG A 729 -5.14 4.82 -44.92
C ARG A 729 -5.89 5.43 -43.73
N GLY A 730 -7.21 5.21 -43.67
CA GLY A 730 -8.07 5.63 -42.57
C GLY A 730 -7.67 4.99 -41.27
N ALA A 731 -7.46 3.67 -41.22
CA ALA A 731 -7.05 2.91 -40.06
C ALA A 731 -5.71 3.38 -39.53
N ALA A 732 -4.71 3.53 -40.37
CA ALA A 732 -3.39 4.04 -40.00
C ALA A 732 -3.48 5.47 -39.42
N LYS A 733 -4.33 6.34 -40.01
CA LYS A 733 -4.55 7.69 -39.51
C LYS A 733 -5.23 7.71 -38.12
N GLU A 734 -6.27 6.92 -37.90
CA GLU A 734 -6.95 6.81 -36.62
C GLU A 734 -6.05 6.19 -35.56
N LEU A 735 -5.18 5.27 -35.92
CA LEU A 735 -4.15 4.69 -35.07
C LEU A 735 -2.96 5.67 -34.80
N GLY A 736 -3.01 6.90 -35.36
CA GLY A 736 -2.01 7.94 -35.12
C GLY A 736 -0.80 7.92 -36.06
N PHE A 737 -0.85 7.14 -37.15
CA PHE A 737 0.23 7.03 -38.16
C PHE A 737 -0.28 7.36 -39.59
N PRO A 738 -0.53 8.64 -39.93
CA PRO A 738 -0.99 9.01 -41.25
C PRO A 738 0.07 8.62 -42.28
N LEU A 739 -0.31 7.77 -43.23
CA LEU A 739 0.56 7.31 -44.30
C LEU A 739 0.54 8.28 -45.49
N SER A 740 1.71 8.66 -45.98
CA SER A 740 1.88 9.32 -47.28
C SER A 740 1.48 8.37 -48.43
N ALA A 741 1.27 8.91 -49.63
CA ALA A 741 0.91 8.09 -50.77
C ALA A 741 1.95 7.01 -51.12
N MET A 742 3.24 7.31 -50.85
CA MET A 742 4.36 6.38 -51.09
C MET A 742 4.41 5.30 -50.02
N GLU A 743 4.26 5.67 -48.74
CA GLU A 743 4.23 4.73 -47.62
C GLU A 743 3.00 3.80 -47.70
N LEU A 744 1.85 4.31 -48.09
CA LEU A 744 0.67 3.49 -48.33
C LEU A 744 0.87 2.47 -49.46
N LYS A 745 1.54 2.87 -50.55
CA LYS A 745 1.89 1.94 -51.62
C LYS A 745 2.83 0.86 -51.16
N GLN A 746 3.83 1.20 -50.35
CA GLN A 746 4.77 0.26 -49.75
C GLN A 746 4.05 -0.66 -48.75
N ALA A 747 3.21 -0.11 -47.87
CA ALA A 747 2.43 -0.88 -46.91
C ALA A 747 1.51 -1.90 -47.58
N MET A 748 0.85 -1.52 -48.67
CA MET A 748 0.02 -2.41 -49.48
C MET A 748 0.85 -3.49 -50.18
N GLY A 749 2.13 -3.21 -50.46
CA GLY A 749 3.07 -4.21 -51.05
C GLY A 749 3.59 -5.18 -49.99
N ASP A 750 3.72 -4.74 -48.77
CA ASP A 750 4.19 -5.55 -47.61
C ASP A 750 3.07 -6.46 -47.06
N MET A 751 1.81 -6.11 -47.27
CA MET A 751 0.64 -6.91 -46.91
C MET A 751 0.21 -7.78 -48.08
N SER A 752 -0.15 -9.03 -47.82
CA SER A 752 -0.81 -9.85 -48.83
C SER A 752 -2.20 -9.27 -49.11
N THR A 753 -2.50 -8.98 -50.37
CA THR A 753 -3.82 -8.47 -50.76
C THR A 753 -4.56 -9.54 -51.59
N ASN A 754 -5.88 -9.56 -51.49
CA ASN A 754 -6.70 -10.38 -52.40
C ASN A 754 -6.68 -9.84 -53.84
N GLU A 755 -7.35 -10.53 -54.76
CA GLU A 755 -7.40 -10.15 -56.19
C GLU A 755 -8.01 -8.75 -56.41
N HIS A 756 -8.71 -8.19 -55.43
CA HIS A 756 -9.32 -6.85 -55.43
C HIS A 756 -8.46 -5.78 -54.72
N GLY A 757 -7.26 -6.15 -54.21
CA GLY A 757 -6.38 -5.23 -53.51
C GLY A 757 -6.85 -4.88 -52.09
N GLU A 758 -7.62 -5.75 -51.45
CA GLU A 758 -8.16 -5.62 -50.11
C GLU A 758 -7.33 -6.46 -49.12
N VAL A 759 -7.27 -6.01 -47.85
CA VAL A 759 -6.44 -6.58 -46.79
C VAL A 759 -7.34 -7.08 -45.68
N THR A 760 -7.12 -8.30 -45.24
CA THR A 760 -7.80 -8.89 -44.08
C THR A 760 -7.24 -8.35 -42.73
N PHE A 761 -8.00 -8.49 -41.66
CA PHE A 761 -7.52 -8.09 -40.30
C PHE A 761 -6.21 -8.75 -39.87
N PRO A 762 -5.99 -10.07 -40.02
CA PRO A 762 -4.72 -10.68 -39.67
C PRO A 762 -3.52 -10.11 -40.45
N GLU A 763 -3.68 -9.80 -41.72
CA GLU A 763 -2.61 -9.23 -42.56
C GLU A 763 -2.31 -7.79 -42.17
N PHE A 764 -3.36 -6.97 -41.93
CA PHE A 764 -3.23 -5.62 -41.41
C PHE A 764 -2.55 -5.60 -40.04
N LEU A 765 -2.95 -6.49 -39.10
CA LEU A 765 -2.36 -6.60 -37.78
C LEU A 765 -0.89 -7.03 -37.83
N SER A 766 -0.54 -7.97 -38.69
CA SER A 766 0.84 -8.42 -38.90
C SER A 766 1.73 -7.27 -39.38
N TRP A 767 1.28 -6.56 -40.41
CA TRP A 767 1.97 -5.36 -40.89
C TRP A 767 2.07 -4.26 -39.86
N TRP A 768 0.96 -3.98 -39.16
CA TRP A 768 0.94 -3.00 -38.09
C TRP A 768 1.97 -3.27 -37.01
N ASN A 769 2.04 -4.50 -36.51
CA ASN A 769 2.99 -4.92 -35.49
C ASN A 769 4.46 -4.85 -35.98
N SER A 770 4.71 -5.18 -37.21
CA SER A 770 6.06 -5.11 -37.81
C SER A 770 6.49 -3.66 -38.07
N SER A 771 5.59 -2.81 -38.56
CA SER A 771 5.88 -1.40 -38.87
C SER A 771 6.05 -0.54 -37.62
N GLN A 772 5.34 -0.83 -36.52
CA GLN A 772 5.54 -0.15 -35.22
C GLN A 772 6.91 -0.45 -34.63
N LYS A 773 7.37 -1.70 -34.71
CA LYS A 773 8.70 -2.08 -34.19
C LYS A 773 9.83 -1.34 -34.92
N SER A 774 9.69 -1.14 -36.23
CA SER A 774 10.71 -0.44 -37.02
C SER A 774 10.66 1.08 -36.85
N ARG A 775 9.47 1.69 -36.72
CA ARG A 775 9.30 3.15 -36.55
C ARG A 775 9.60 3.61 -35.12
N GLY A 776 9.15 2.88 -34.11
CA GLY A 776 9.49 3.21 -32.71
C GLY A 776 10.99 3.25 -32.47
N VAL A 777 11.75 2.37 -33.08
CA VAL A 777 13.22 2.37 -33.00
C VAL A 777 13.82 3.52 -33.82
N GLN A 778 13.28 3.81 -35.03
CA GLN A 778 13.77 4.91 -35.87
C GLN A 778 13.45 6.29 -35.29
N ASP A 779 12.29 6.48 -34.66
CA ASP A 779 11.93 7.74 -34.00
C ASP A 779 12.73 7.97 -32.72
N ILE A 780 13.06 6.93 -31.97
CA ILE A 780 13.96 6.99 -30.82
C ILE A 780 15.38 7.37 -31.28
N ILE A 781 15.88 6.81 -32.37
CA ILE A 781 17.18 7.13 -32.95
C ILE A 781 17.18 8.55 -33.53
N ALA A 782 16.11 8.94 -34.23
CA ALA A 782 15.99 10.29 -34.82
C ALA A 782 15.82 11.39 -33.75
N ALA A 783 15.12 11.12 -32.65
CA ALA A 783 15.03 12.05 -31.50
C ALA A 783 16.35 12.15 -30.74
N GLY A 784 17.14 11.07 -30.66
CA GLY A 784 18.47 11.08 -30.05
C GLY A 784 19.56 11.74 -30.91
N THR A 785 19.36 11.86 -32.23
CA THR A 785 20.31 12.49 -33.15
C THR A 785 19.97 13.95 -33.48
N ARG A 786 18.76 14.40 -33.25
CA ARG A 786 18.39 15.82 -33.32
C ARG A 786 18.39 16.40 -31.92
N GLY A 787 19.49 17.06 -31.56
CA GLY A 787 19.58 17.88 -30.35
C GLY A 787 18.71 19.14 -30.41
N ASP A 788 17.43 18.98 -30.71
CA ASP A 788 16.47 20.09 -30.74
C ASP A 788 15.93 20.30 -29.31
N ASP A 789 16.53 21.25 -28.61
CA ASP A 789 16.00 21.86 -27.41
C ASP A 789 14.71 22.62 -27.74
N PRO A 790 13.53 22.20 -27.20
CA PRO A 790 12.27 22.91 -27.46
C PRO A 790 12.20 24.29 -26.79
N SER A 791 13.20 24.70 -26.02
CA SER A 791 13.22 25.99 -25.29
C SER A 791 13.83 27.18 -26.09
N GLY A 792 14.42 26.94 -27.25
CA GLY A 792 14.95 28.03 -28.11
C GLY A 792 16.09 28.87 -27.54
N VAL A 793 16.73 28.44 -26.43
CA VAL A 793 17.86 29.14 -25.84
C VAL A 793 19.16 28.44 -26.22
N ARG A 794 19.84 28.98 -27.22
CA ARG A 794 21.24 28.63 -27.51
C ARG A 794 22.11 29.02 -26.33
N ARG A 795 22.80 28.06 -25.73
CA ARG A 795 24.12 28.21 -25.14
C ARG A 795 24.99 27.00 -25.49
#